data_7abab7eef54c0570ab7f5e0562505dee
#
_entry.id   7abab7eef54c0570ab7f5e0562505dee
#
_cell.length_a   1.000
_cell.length_b   1.000
_cell.length_c   1.000
_cell.angle_alpha   90.00
_cell.angle_beta   90.00
_cell.angle_gamma   90.00
#
_symmetry.space_group_name_H-M   'P 1'
#
loop_
_entity.id
_entity.type
_entity.pdbx_description
1 polymer ?
#
loop_
_entity_poly.entity_id
_entity_poly.type
_entity_poly.pdbx_seq_one_letter_code
_entity_poly.pdbx_strand_id
1 'polypeptide(L)'
;MKLSKKNIIHLCVLTGIYLLFVLALTRFKYAYGSELDWGGQHYAIPDYFRKLFYKTGDFFPSFAPNIGCGENIYNLSYYGLYSPLILFSYLLPFVKMSTYIQIVSIIGIIASLWIFYIWMRQKFTDNTAFALSFVFLFSAPLIFHSHRHIMFVNYMPFLLLGFMAIEDYFEGKRKYMVTLWAFLMLMTSYFFAVSGLAAMAVYGVYRWLKINEKPTFKKFCKDGTAFAFRLILAVIMACVLILPTLHCMLSGREAGNSHVDLKSFIPGVNLKFLLYYHYSMGLCLFTVLSIISAVFSKQRYRRFLGIVMMVIATCPIIVYMLNGTLYVDPKVLIPFLPLGMLLFGHTYFDIIRGKLKLKPLAVITLLVALAGVFWFKTTKKVEFYIIADFVVLMSSLFVYRRCKKEFILNIGMSLCLVVSTVYANFADELVPLRELEYDNSSDMNTLADYVGSQEEISRTSNCVDEVNTVNMIYNADYYTMSIYSSLHNKDYNKFYYSEIYNENSYRNTSLTTQTRSLIADMYFSNRYLITDDPVKAVSGYKKIKESGSLSLYENNDVLPFGYATNALIGRKEYNSLNYPYSVEALFNNIIVEDKTEKSFSSDIKKVRSINFTECDQIKREWGKYTIDAKKPFTQEITLPETLTNNEIMFVSFNVNNDIKGGRKDAWVSINGNKNKLTAPDWKYYNNNRRFEYVITTGQDYSADSVKVNFSDGKYEITNVRCYVIDKDSLVRDVDPFMIDKKTSHGDVINGTIDVKNDGYFTISIPYTDGFTAEIDGKEVQCEKTDTAFLGFKIPKGSHSMKITFTAPLLHKGIVLSGAGLLIFIAFVIIDRRKSKASK
;
A
#
# COMPACT_ATOMS: atom_id res chain seq x y z
N MET A 1 19.15 14.98 -31.19
CA MET A 1 20.29 14.09 -31.55
C MET A 1 19.76 12.99 -32.44
N LYS A 2 20.28 12.84 -33.68
CA LYS A 2 19.84 11.74 -34.56
C LYS A 2 20.42 10.42 -34.04
N LEU A 3 19.57 9.39 -33.98
CA LEU A 3 19.97 8.02 -33.67
C LEU A 3 20.65 7.39 -34.91
N SER A 4 21.83 6.81 -34.72
CA SER A 4 22.48 6.03 -35.76
C SER A 4 21.87 4.63 -35.86
N LYS A 5 22.12 3.91 -36.95
CA LYS A 5 21.68 2.50 -37.09
C LYS A 5 22.16 1.64 -35.90
N LYS A 6 23.40 1.86 -35.44
CA LYS A 6 23.95 1.17 -34.28
C LYS A 6 23.15 1.41 -32.99
N ASN A 7 22.71 2.65 -32.80
CA ASN A 7 21.91 2.99 -31.60
C ASN A 7 20.52 2.33 -31.59
N ILE A 8 19.89 2.25 -32.77
CA ILE A 8 18.62 1.53 -32.93
C ILE A 8 18.83 0.04 -32.60
N ILE A 9 19.93 -0.57 -33.11
CA ILE A 9 20.25 -1.96 -32.77
C ILE A 9 20.42 -2.13 -31.25
N HIS A 10 21.15 -1.24 -30.57
CA HIS A 10 21.31 -1.30 -29.11
C HIS A 10 19.97 -1.25 -28.38
N LEU A 11 19.08 -0.34 -28.78
CA LEU A 11 17.72 -0.22 -28.18
C LEU A 11 16.87 -1.47 -28.44
N CYS A 12 16.90 -2.01 -29.66
CA CYS A 12 16.19 -3.25 -29.99
C CYS A 12 16.72 -4.44 -29.19
N VAL A 13 18.04 -4.57 -29.02
CA VAL A 13 18.64 -5.66 -28.23
C VAL A 13 18.26 -5.56 -26.77
N LEU A 14 18.34 -4.36 -26.17
CA LEU A 14 17.95 -4.16 -24.77
C LEU A 14 16.47 -4.45 -24.55
N THR A 15 15.60 -3.99 -25.47
CA THR A 15 14.16 -4.29 -25.44
C THR A 15 13.91 -5.79 -25.59
N GLY A 16 14.60 -6.45 -26.52
CA GLY A 16 14.48 -7.90 -26.73
C GLY A 16 14.90 -8.70 -25.49
N ILE A 17 15.99 -8.34 -24.83
CA ILE A 17 16.43 -8.97 -23.58
C ILE A 17 15.35 -8.83 -22.50
N TYR A 18 14.77 -7.64 -22.33
CA TYR A 18 13.73 -7.42 -21.34
C TYR A 18 12.46 -8.20 -21.67
N LEU A 19 11.99 -8.18 -22.91
CA LEU A 19 10.80 -8.93 -23.32
C LEU A 19 11.00 -10.44 -23.19
N LEU A 20 12.17 -10.98 -23.53
CA LEU A 20 12.52 -12.37 -23.29
C LEU A 20 12.51 -12.71 -21.79
N PHE A 21 12.98 -11.80 -20.95
CA PHE A 21 12.90 -11.99 -19.49
C PHE A 21 11.44 -12.05 -19.02
N VAL A 22 10.56 -11.13 -19.46
CA VAL A 22 9.14 -11.11 -19.14
C VAL A 22 8.48 -12.42 -19.59
N LEU A 23 8.74 -12.89 -20.81
CA LEU A 23 8.20 -14.15 -21.34
C LEU A 23 8.67 -15.36 -20.53
N ALA A 24 9.95 -15.39 -20.15
CA ALA A 24 10.51 -16.46 -19.32
C ALA A 24 9.91 -16.47 -17.92
N LEU A 25 9.67 -15.28 -17.34
CA LEU A 25 9.08 -15.12 -16.01
C LEU A 25 7.62 -15.55 -15.99
N THR A 26 6.80 -15.07 -16.93
CA THR A 26 5.35 -15.34 -17.00
C THR A 26 5.03 -16.73 -17.55
N ARG A 27 5.94 -17.36 -18.31
CA ARG A 27 5.79 -18.70 -18.88
C ARG A 27 4.47 -18.89 -19.64
N PHE A 28 3.84 -17.81 -20.14
CA PHE A 28 2.50 -17.80 -20.75
C PHE A 28 1.37 -18.38 -19.87
N LYS A 29 1.61 -18.59 -18.58
CA LYS A 29 0.65 -19.15 -17.62
C LYS A 29 0.30 -18.17 -16.50
N TYR A 30 1.12 -17.17 -16.32
CA TYR A 30 1.00 -16.18 -15.26
C TYR A 30 0.84 -14.78 -15.83
N ALA A 31 0.10 -13.93 -15.14
CA ALA A 31 0.08 -12.51 -15.38
C ALA A 31 1.47 -11.90 -15.06
N TYR A 32 1.80 -10.79 -15.68
CA TYR A 32 2.93 -9.98 -15.24
C TYR A 32 2.51 -9.13 -14.03
N GLY A 33 2.25 -9.83 -12.94
CA GLY A 33 1.75 -9.32 -11.67
C GLY A 33 1.99 -10.30 -10.54
N SER A 34 2.54 -9.83 -9.42
CA SER A 34 2.81 -10.63 -8.23
C SER A 34 1.52 -10.89 -7.45
N GLU A 35 1.38 -12.06 -6.83
CA GLU A 35 0.28 -12.33 -5.89
C GLU A 35 0.27 -11.35 -4.71
N LEU A 36 1.46 -10.87 -4.30
CA LEU A 36 1.55 -9.89 -3.24
C LEU A 36 1.37 -8.46 -3.77
N ASP A 37 0.35 -7.79 -3.27
CA ASP A 37 0.02 -6.36 -3.46
C ASP A 37 -0.44 -5.97 -4.88
N TRP A 38 -0.05 -6.67 -5.95
CA TRP A 38 -0.43 -6.27 -7.30
C TRP A 38 -1.92 -6.50 -7.57
N GLY A 39 -2.44 -7.69 -7.23
CA GLY A 39 -3.85 -8.06 -7.42
C GLY A 39 -4.78 -7.18 -6.60
N GLY A 40 -4.69 -7.28 -5.30
CA GLY A 40 -5.59 -6.59 -4.37
C GLY A 40 -5.42 -5.06 -4.30
N GLN A 41 -4.40 -4.46 -4.94
CA GLN A 41 -4.13 -3.04 -4.80
C GLN A 41 -3.83 -2.35 -6.14
N HIS A 42 -2.77 -2.77 -6.85
CA HIS A 42 -2.21 -1.98 -7.95
C HIS A 42 -3.01 -2.00 -9.25
N TYR A 43 -3.95 -2.93 -9.42
CA TYR A 43 -4.94 -2.80 -10.49
C TYR A 43 -6.37 -2.62 -9.96
N ALA A 44 -6.71 -3.21 -8.80
CA ALA A 44 -8.05 -3.13 -8.23
C ALA A 44 -8.46 -1.68 -7.90
N ILE A 45 -7.59 -0.93 -7.21
CA ILE A 45 -7.88 0.47 -6.84
C ILE A 45 -7.91 1.41 -8.05
N PRO A 46 -6.97 1.36 -9.02
CA PRO A 46 -7.10 2.10 -10.28
C PRO A 46 -8.37 1.75 -11.08
N ASP A 47 -8.80 0.49 -11.07
CA ASP A 47 -10.05 0.09 -11.73
C ASP A 47 -11.26 0.72 -11.04
N TYR A 48 -11.23 0.77 -9.71
CA TYR A 48 -12.25 1.47 -8.92
C TYR A 48 -12.30 2.96 -9.24
N PHE A 49 -11.16 3.67 -9.33
CA PHE A 49 -11.15 5.08 -9.74
C PHE A 49 -11.79 5.30 -11.10
N ARG A 50 -11.52 4.43 -12.07
CA ARG A 50 -12.11 4.49 -13.38
C ARG A 50 -13.62 4.23 -13.35
N LYS A 51 -14.09 3.24 -12.60
CA LYS A 51 -15.52 2.93 -12.40
C LYS A 51 -16.27 4.09 -11.75
N LEU A 52 -15.67 4.68 -10.70
CA LEU A 52 -16.22 5.83 -10.01
C LEU A 52 -16.37 7.02 -10.96
N PHE A 53 -15.33 7.32 -11.75
CA PHE A 53 -15.39 8.36 -12.77
C PHE A 53 -16.51 8.12 -13.77
N TYR A 54 -16.70 6.91 -14.27
CA TYR A 54 -17.78 6.63 -15.22
C TYR A 54 -19.17 6.74 -14.59
N LYS A 55 -19.31 6.47 -13.31
CA LYS A 55 -20.57 6.64 -12.59
C LYS A 55 -20.90 8.10 -12.32
N THR A 56 -19.93 8.91 -11.94
CA THR A 56 -20.13 10.28 -11.43
C THR A 56 -19.80 11.38 -12.43
N GLY A 57 -18.93 11.12 -13.40
CA GLY A 57 -18.34 12.15 -14.27
C GLY A 57 -17.36 13.08 -13.57
N ASP A 58 -17.05 12.83 -12.27
CA ASP A 58 -16.19 13.70 -11.48
C ASP A 58 -14.71 13.38 -11.64
N PHE A 59 -13.92 14.39 -12.04
CA PHE A 59 -12.47 14.31 -12.12
C PHE A 59 -11.75 14.55 -10.79
N PHE A 60 -12.44 15.09 -9.79
CA PHE A 60 -11.88 15.44 -8.49
C PHE A 60 -12.71 14.82 -7.36
N PRO A 61 -12.95 13.50 -7.38
CA PRO A 61 -13.76 12.86 -6.36
C PRO A 61 -13.15 13.06 -4.98
N SER A 62 -13.99 13.18 -3.97
CA SER A 62 -13.61 13.30 -2.58
C SER A 62 -13.82 12.01 -1.82
N PHE A 63 -14.85 11.23 -2.17
CA PHE A 63 -15.29 10.07 -1.41
C PHE A 63 -15.34 8.80 -2.23
N ALA A 64 -14.99 7.69 -1.59
CA ALA A 64 -15.06 6.33 -2.11
C ALA A 64 -16.10 5.52 -1.32
N PRO A 65 -17.39 5.57 -1.66
CA PRO A 65 -18.46 4.99 -0.86
C PRO A 65 -18.48 3.46 -0.85
N ASN A 66 -17.86 2.84 -1.85
CA ASN A 66 -17.97 1.40 -2.14
C ASN A 66 -17.01 0.52 -1.33
N ILE A 67 -15.95 1.07 -0.74
CA ILE A 67 -14.82 0.34 -0.15
C ILE A 67 -14.62 0.76 1.31
N GLY A 68 -14.30 -0.20 2.20
CA GLY A 68 -14.01 0.08 3.61
C GLY A 68 -15.15 0.75 4.37
N CYS A 69 -16.40 0.36 4.08
CA CYS A 69 -17.63 1.04 4.57
C CYS A 69 -17.80 2.48 4.07
N GLY A 70 -16.96 2.98 3.22
CA GLY A 70 -16.85 4.36 2.75
C GLY A 70 -15.58 5.03 3.24
N GLU A 71 -14.78 5.58 2.33
CA GLU A 71 -13.44 6.08 2.62
C GLU A 71 -13.17 7.42 1.95
N ASN A 72 -12.36 8.28 2.57
CA ASN A 72 -11.78 9.42 1.90
C ASN A 72 -10.88 8.92 0.76
N ILE A 73 -11.19 9.28 -0.50
CA ILE A 73 -10.49 8.73 -1.67
C ILE A 73 -8.98 9.01 -1.65
N TYR A 74 -8.55 10.07 -0.95
CA TYR A 74 -7.13 10.42 -0.82
C TYR A 74 -6.35 9.47 0.08
N ASN A 75 -7.01 8.62 0.87
CA ASN A 75 -6.38 7.48 1.53
C ASN A 75 -5.94 6.41 0.50
N LEU A 76 -6.55 6.40 -0.68
CA LEU A 76 -6.21 5.53 -1.80
C LEU A 76 -5.27 6.19 -2.83
N SER A 77 -4.89 7.45 -2.63
CA SER A 77 -4.14 8.27 -3.61
C SER A 77 -2.79 7.67 -4.01
N TYR A 78 -2.17 6.88 -3.14
CA TYR A 78 -0.92 6.17 -3.41
C TYR A 78 -0.98 5.28 -4.65
N TYR A 79 -2.16 4.77 -4.98
CA TYR A 79 -2.38 3.82 -6.07
C TYR A 79 -2.68 4.49 -7.42
N GLY A 80 -2.37 5.76 -7.56
CA GLY A 80 -2.37 6.46 -8.84
C GLY A 80 -3.56 7.36 -9.08
N LEU A 81 -4.23 7.84 -8.03
CA LEU A 81 -5.20 8.92 -8.15
C LEU A 81 -4.54 10.11 -8.87
N TYR A 82 -5.15 10.56 -9.97
CA TYR A 82 -4.63 11.58 -10.90
C TYR A 82 -3.31 11.23 -11.62
N SER A 83 -2.82 10.00 -11.51
CA SER A 83 -1.66 9.58 -12.31
C SER A 83 -1.98 9.68 -13.81
N PRO A 84 -1.13 10.36 -14.62
CA PRO A 84 -1.33 10.42 -16.06
C PRO A 84 -1.46 9.05 -16.72
N LEU A 85 -0.77 8.05 -16.16
CA LEU A 85 -0.82 6.67 -16.62
C LEU A 85 -2.20 6.04 -16.37
N ILE A 86 -2.82 6.34 -15.23
CA ILE A 86 -4.16 5.82 -14.89
C ILE A 86 -5.26 6.60 -15.61
N LEU A 87 -5.17 7.94 -15.66
CA LEU A 87 -6.12 8.78 -16.38
C LEU A 87 -6.23 8.41 -17.88
N PHE A 88 -5.11 8.00 -18.50
CA PHE A 88 -5.13 7.53 -19.88
C PHE A 88 -6.00 6.28 -20.06
N SER A 89 -6.11 5.42 -19.04
CA SER A 89 -6.99 4.24 -19.10
C SER A 89 -8.48 4.58 -19.22
N TYR A 90 -8.88 5.80 -18.82
CA TYR A 90 -10.27 6.27 -18.93
C TYR A 90 -10.71 6.44 -20.39
N LEU A 91 -9.76 6.55 -21.31
CA LEU A 91 -10.03 6.56 -22.75
C LEU A 91 -10.18 5.16 -23.34
N LEU A 92 -9.94 4.10 -22.57
CA LEU A 92 -9.89 2.70 -22.99
C LEU A 92 -10.82 1.82 -22.14
N PRO A 93 -12.14 2.12 -22.09
CA PRO A 93 -13.08 1.41 -21.21
C PRO A 93 -13.19 -0.09 -21.49
N PHE A 94 -12.91 -0.49 -22.73
CA PHE A 94 -12.96 -1.89 -23.19
C PHE A 94 -11.74 -2.73 -22.80
N VAL A 95 -10.67 -2.09 -22.28
CA VAL A 95 -9.48 -2.80 -21.79
C VAL A 95 -9.60 -3.06 -20.29
N LYS A 96 -9.55 -4.33 -19.87
CA LYS A 96 -9.52 -4.69 -18.46
C LYS A 96 -8.32 -4.02 -17.77
N MET A 97 -8.52 -3.48 -16.56
CA MET A 97 -7.47 -2.74 -15.86
C MET A 97 -6.25 -3.63 -15.55
N SER A 98 -6.46 -4.90 -15.21
CA SER A 98 -5.39 -5.86 -15.01
C SER A 98 -4.48 -6.02 -16.24
N THR A 99 -5.05 -6.08 -17.44
CA THR A 99 -4.29 -6.11 -18.71
C THR A 99 -3.61 -4.76 -18.98
N TYR A 100 -4.34 -3.67 -18.77
CA TYR A 100 -3.81 -2.30 -18.97
C TYR A 100 -2.57 -2.05 -18.13
N ILE A 101 -2.59 -2.37 -16.84
CA ILE A 101 -1.48 -2.17 -15.91
C ILE A 101 -0.26 -3.00 -16.32
N GLN A 102 -0.43 -4.25 -16.75
CA GLN A 102 0.69 -5.07 -17.27
C GLN A 102 1.37 -4.39 -18.46
N ILE A 103 0.58 -3.94 -19.44
CA ILE A 103 1.09 -3.29 -20.66
C ILE A 103 1.83 -2.00 -20.31
N VAL A 104 1.23 -1.14 -19.46
CA VAL A 104 1.83 0.14 -19.04
C VAL A 104 3.11 -0.08 -18.26
N SER A 105 3.18 -1.11 -17.41
CA SER A 105 4.38 -1.47 -16.67
C SER A 105 5.52 -1.90 -17.61
N ILE A 106 5.23 -2.75 -18.57
CA ILE A 106 6.22 -3.20 -19.57
C ILE A 106 6.72 -2.02 -20.40
N ILE A 107 5.81 -1.20 -20.95
CA ILE A 107 6.15 0.01 -21.72
C ILE A 107 6.95 0.99 -20.86
N GLY A 108 6.61 1.16 -19.59
CA GLY A 108 7.30 2.03 -18.64
C GLY A 108 8.79 1.65 -18.45
N ILE A 109 9.09 0.36 -18.34
CA ILE A 109 10.47 -0.12 -18.26
C ILE A 109 11.20 0.09 -19.59
N ILE A 110 10.57 -0.23 -20.73
CA ILE A 110 11.18 0.01 -22.05
C ILE A 110 11.48 1.50 -22.25
N ALA A 111 10.53 2.38 -21.90
CA ALA A 111 10.72 3.82 -21.98
C ALA A 111 11.87 4.29 -21.07
N SER A 112 11.91 3.81 -19.82
CA SER A 112 13.00 4.11 -18.88
C SER A 112 14.35 3.71 -19.45
N LEU A 113 14.42 2.52 -20.02
CA LEU A 113 15.64 1.97 -20.61
C LEU A 113 16.12 2.80 -21.82
N TRP A 114 15.20 3.19 -22.71
CA TRP A 114 15.52 4.01 -23.88
C TRP A 114 15.96 5.41 -23.48
N ILE A 115 15.26 6.06 -22.58
CA ILE A 115 15.59 7.41 -22.09
C ILE A 115 16.95 7.37 -21.37
N PHE A 116 17.17 6.37 -20.52
CA PHE A 116 18.44 6.19 -19.82
C PHE A 116 19.61 6.00 -20.80
N TYR A 117 19.44 5.14 -21.83
CA TYR A 117 20.44 4.94 -22.89
C TYR A 117 20.76 6.27 -23.61
N ILE A 118 19.73 7.02 -24.00
CA ILE A 118 19.91 8.32 -24.68
C ILE A 118 20.63 9.32 -23.79
N TRP A 119 20.28 9.36 -22.50
CA TRP A 119 20.92 10.22 -21.51
C TRP A 119 22.41 9.85 -21.30
N MET A 120 22.73 8.57 -21.21
CA MET A 120 24.12 8.09 -21.07
C MET A 120 24.94 8.37 -22.32
N ARG A 121 24.38 8.25 -23.53
CA ARG A 121 25.07 8.61 -24.79
C ARG A 121 25.48 10.07 -24.88
N GLN A 122 24.82 10.97 -24.19
CA GLN A 122 25.27 12.37 -24.15
C GLN A 122 26.56 12.54 -23.36
N LYS A 123 27.03 11.54 -22.65
CA LYS A 123 28.15 11.60 -21.71
C LYS A 123 29.27 10.62 -22.05
N PHE A 124 28.91 9.49 -22.64
CA PHE A 124 29.78 8.35 -22.89
C PHE A 124 29.64 7.85 -24.34
N THR A 125 30.53 6.91 -24.74
CA THR A 125 30.43 6.25 -26.04
C THR A 125 29.19 5.36 -26.14
N ASP A 126 28.75 5.05 -27.37
CA ASP A 126 27.56 4.19 -27.60
C ASP A 126 27.68 2.83 -26.91
N ASN A 127 28.85 2.20 -26.92
CA ASN A 127 29.12 0.90 -26.29
C ASN A 127 29.04 1.02 -24.75
N THR A 128 29.63 2.08 -24.18
CA THR A 128 29.56 2.34 -22.75
C THR A 128 28.09 2.58 -22.32
N ALA A 129 27.35 3.39 -23.09
CA ALA A 129 25.93 3.63 -22.81
C ALA A 129 25.10 2.34 -22.86
N PHE A 130 25.42 1.44 -23.83
CA PHE A 130 24.77 0.13 -23.89
C PHE A 130 25.06 -0.73 -22.66
N ALA A 131 26.32 -0.86 -22.26
CA ALA A 131 26.73 -1.63 -21.08
C ALA A 131 26.07 -1.09 -19.79
N LEU A 132 26.04 0.25 -19.64
CA LEU A 132 25.37 0.89 -18.50
C LEU A 132 23.86 0.64 -18.50
N SER A 133 23.22 0.67 -19.68
CA SER A 133 21.78 0.41 -19.80
C SER A 133 21.43 -1.04 -19.49
N PHE A 134 22.33 -1.98 -19.81
CA PHE A 134 22.18 -3.38 -19.42
C PHE A 134 22.23 -3.54 -17.89
N VAL A 135 23.22 -2.90 -17.23
CA VAL A 135 23.32 -2.91 -15.76
C VAL A 135 22.10 -2.21 -15.13
N PHE A 136 21.64 -1.10 -15.71
CA PHE A 136 20.45 -0.39 -15.25
C PHE A 136 19.19 -1.28 -15.33
N LEU A 137 18.99 -2.01 -16.42
CA LEU A 137 17.88 -2.95 -16.58
C LEU A 137 17.85 -3.98 -15.46
N PHE A 138 19.00 -4.58 -15.15
CA PHE A 138 19.13 -5.63 -14.13
C PHE A 138 19.37 -5.09 -12.71
N SER A 139 19.29 -3.76 -12.49
CA SER A 139 19.24 -3.25 -11.13
C SER A 139 18.04 -3.86 -10.38
N ALA A 140 18.28 -4.26 -9.14
CA ALA A 140 17.31 -5.09 -8.41
C ALA A 140 15.88 -4.52 -8.31
N PRO A 141 15.64 -3.18 -8.13
CA PRO A 141 14.28 -2.65 -7.99
C PRO A 141 13.51 -2.59 -9.32
N LEU A 142 14.20 -2.43 -10.47
CA LEU A 142 13.54 -1.98 -11.69
C LEU A 142 12.56 -3.01 -12.24
N ILE A 143 13.02 -4.25 -12.50
CA ILE A 143 12.14 -5.33 -12.97
C ILE A 143 11.24 -5.82 -11.84
N PHE A 144 11.77 -6.00 -10.64
CA PHE A 144 11.04 -6.55 -9.51
C PHE A 144 9.78 -5.76 -9.17
N HIS A 145 9.88 -4.43 -9.11
CA HIS A 145 8.72 -3.60 -8.80
C HIS A 145 7.83 -3.30 -10.00
N SER A 146 8.27 -3.55 -11.22
CA SER A 146 7.40 -3.34 -12.39
C SER A 146 6.23 -4.34 -12.46
N HIS A 147 6.32 -5.48 -11.76
CA HIS A 147 5.23 -6.45 -11.66
C HIS A 147 4.71 -6.65 -10.23
N ARG A 148 5.26 -5.95 -9.24
CA ARG A 148 4.84 -6.09 -7.84
C ARG A 148 4.31 -4.78 -7.28
N HIS A 149 5.17 -3.80 -7.03
CA HIS A 149 4.80 -2.48 -6.51
C HIS A 149 5.06 -1.43 -7.59
N ILE A 150 4.19 -1.35 -8.58
CA ILE A 150 4.42 -0.53 -9.78
C ILE A 150 4.72 0.95 -9.46
N MET A 151 4.18 1.48 -8.36
CA MET A 151 4.42 2.86 -7.93
C MET A 151 5.88 3.14 -7.54
N PHE A 152 6.70 2.09 -7.33
CA PHE A 152 8.11 2.26 -7.00
C PHE A 152 8.97 2.59 -8.22
N VAL A 153 8.49 2.32 -9.44
CA VAL A 153 9.27 2.46 -10.66
C VAL A 153 8.54 3.13 -11.83
N ASN A 154 7.20 3.23 -11.81
CA ASN A 154 6.42 3.77 -12.93
C ASN A 154 6.69 5.26 -13.22
N TYR A 155 7.23 6.02 -12.27
CA TYR A 155 7.66 7.42 -12.43
C TYR A 155 9.04 7.55 -13.09
N MET A 156 9.81 6.47 -13.21
CA MET A 156 11.21 6.48 -13.69
C MET A 156 11.40 7.16 -15.06
N PRO A 157 10.52 6.96 -16.06
CA PRO A 157 10.61 7.69 -17.33
C PRO A 157 10.59 9.22 -17.13
N PHE A 158 9.70 9.72 -16.27
CA PHE A 158 9.57 11.15 -16.01
C PHE A 158 10.80 11.71 -15.25
N LEU A 159 11.34 10.96 -14.29
CA LEU A 159 12.57 11.32 -13.60
C LEU A 159 13.76 11.43 -14.56
N LEU A 160 13.93 10.46 -15.45
CA LEU A 160 15.00 10.46 -16.44
C LEU A 160 14.85 11.61 -17.45
N LEU A 161 13.63 11.89 -17.91
CA LEU A 161 13.32 13.07 -18.73
C LEU A 161 13.59 14.36 -17.96
N GLY A 162 13.35 14.38 -16.64
CA GLY A 162 13.72 15.46 -15.74
C GLY A 162 15.24 15.71 -15.73
N PHE A 163 16.05 14.67 -15.66
CA PHE A 163 17.52 14.80 -15.77
C PHE A 163 17.97 15.34 -17.13
N MET A 164 17.34 14.90 -18.21
CA MET A 164 17.61 15.45 -19.54
C MET A 164 17.17 16.93 -19.65
N ALA A 165 16.04 17.27 -19.05
CA ALA A 165 15.57 18.66 -19.01
C ALA A 165 16.50 19.57 -18.18
N ILE A 166 17.17 19.04 -17.15
CA ILE A 166 18.19 19.77 -16.38
C ILE A 166 19.40 20.09 -17.26
N GLU A 167 19.81 19.17 -18.15
CA GLU A 167 20.85 19.47 -19.14
C GLU A 167 20.45 20.65 -20.03
N ASP A 168 19.25 20.58 -20.64
CA ASP A 168 18.68 21.65 -21.47
C ASP A 168 18.56 22.98 -20.70
N TYR A 169 18.14 22.93 -19.42
CA TYR A 169 18.01 24.11 -18.55
C TYR A 169 19.31 24.89 -18.42
N PHE A 170 20.40 24.19 -18.12
CA PHE A 170 21.71 24.82 -17.97
C PHE A 170 22.36 25.21 -19.29
N GLU A 171 21.90 24.65 -20.40
CA GLU A 171 22.24 25.12 -21.76
C GLU A 171 21.39 26.30 -22.23
N GLY A 172 20.46 26.77 -21.40
CA GLY A 172 19.56 27.87 -21.74
C GLY A 172 18.38 27.47 -22.63
N LYS A 173 18.13 26.18 -22.84
CA LYS A 173 17.09 25.62 -23.71
C LYS A 173 15.91 25.13 -22.88
N ARG A 174 14.68 25.31 -23.39
CA ARG A 174 13.44 24.68 -22.89
C ARG A 174 13.36 24.56 -21.35
N LYS A 175 13.64 25.65 -20.64
CA LYS A 175 13.77 25.68 -19.17
C LYS A 175 12.51 25.22 -18.44
N TYR A 176 11.33 25.37 -19.06
CA TYR A 176 10.05 24.95 -18.52
C TYR A 176 9.91 23.41 -18.42
N MET A 177 10.70 22.63 -19.17
CA MET A 177 10.62 21.17 -19.16
C MET A 177 11.00 20.56 -17.81
N VAL A 178 11.84 21.22 -17.02
CA VAL A 178 12.18 20.78 -15.65
C VAL A 178 10.92 20.71 -14.80
N THR A 179 10.11 21.77 -14.84
CA THR A 179 8.83 21.84 -14.12
C THR A 179 7.85 20.78 -14.62
N LEU A 180 7.73 20.62 -15.95
CA LEU A 180 6.80 19.65 -16.53
C LEU A 180 7.10 18.22 -16.07
N TRP A 181 8.35 17.79 -16.20
CA TRP A 181 8.71 16.40 -15.86
C TRP A 181 8.67 16.15 -14.36
N ALA A 182 9.04 17.14 -13.54
CA ALA A 182 8.88 17.06 -12.09
C ALA A 182 7.39 16.96 -11.69
N PHE A 183 6.51 17.75 -12.32
CA PHE A 183 5.07 17.66 -12.11
C PHE A 183 4.49 16.30 -12.48
N LEU A 184 4.81 15.77 -13.68
CA LEU A 184 4.32 14.45 -14.10
C LEU A 184 4.85 13.32 -13.21
N MET A 185 6.09 13.43 -12.71
CA MET A 185 6.65 12.50 -11.72
C MET A 185 5.84 12.53 -10.41
N LEU A 186 5.51 13.74 -9.91
CA LEU A 186 4.69 13.93 -8.71
C LEU A 186 3.30 13.33 -8.86
N MET A 187 2.63 13.61 -9.96
CA MET A 187 1.28 13.09 -10.24
C MET A 187 1.28 11.57 -10.46
N THR A 188 2.40 10.97 -10.86
CA THR A 188 2.50 9.52 -11.05
C THR A 188 2.74 8.76 -9.76
N SER A 189 3.61 9.29 -8.87
CA SER A 189 3.95 8.64 -7.60
C SER A 189 4.45 9.67 -6.60
N TYR A 190 3.54 10.33 -5.90
CA TYR A 190 3.88 11.43 -4.98
C TYR A 190 4.87 11.02 -3.89
N PHE A 191 4.78 9.78 -3.37
CA PHE A 191 5.64 9.31 -2.30
C PHE A 191 7.12 9.23 -2.74
N PHE A 192 7.38 8.62 -3.90
CA PHE A 192 8.75 8.53 -4.44
C PHE A 192 9.22 9.82 -5.08
N ALA A 193 8.30 10.70 -5.45
CA ALA A 193 8.63 12.00 -6.04
C ALA A 193 9.38 12.93 -5.07
N VAL A 194 9.21 12.79 -3.74
CA VAL A 194 10.02 13.53 -2.75
C VAL A 194 11.51 13.23 -2.96
N SER A 195 11.87 11.95 -3.01
CA SER A 195 13.24 11.53 -3.31
C SER A 195 13.64 11.82 -4.75
N GLY A 196 12.70 11.77 -5.69
CA GLY A 196 12.92 12.15 -7.10
C GLY A 196 13.27 13.63 -7.24
N LEU A 197 12.58 14.53 -6.55
CA LEU A 197 12.91 15.97 -6.52
C LEU A 197 14.29 16.21 -5.87
N ALA A 198 14.60 15.48 -4.80
CA ALA A 198 15.93 15.53 -4.18
C ALA A 198 17.02 15.06 -5.16
N ALA A 199 16.79 13.96 -5.89
CA ALA A 199 17.71 13.49 -6.93
C ALA A 199 17.87 14.50 -8.08
N MET A 200 16.77 15.15 -8.52
CA MET A 200 16.82 16.24 -9.50
C MET A 200 17.60 17.45 -8.98
N ALA A 201 17.43 17.82 -7.70
CA ALA A 201 18.20 18.92 -7.08
C ALA A 201 19.70 18.57 -7.01
N VAL A 202 20.04 17.37 -6.56
CA VAL A 202 21.44 16.89 -6.55
C VAL A 202 22.04 16.90 -7.96
N TYR A 203 21.29 16.44 -8.96
CA TYR A 203 21.76 16.47 -10.34
C TYR A 203 21.90 17.89 -10.87
N GLY A 204 21.02 18.81 -10.49
CA GLY A 204 21.13 20.25 -10.79
C GLY A 204 22.43 20.86 -10.27
N VAL A 205 22.77 20.59 -8.99
CA VAL A 205 24.04 21.04 -8.41
C VAL A 205 25.25 20.40 -9.13
N TYR A 206 25.18 19.08 -9.39
CA TYR A 206 26.21 18.40 -10.18
C TYR A 206 26.45 19.07 -11.52
N ARG A 207 25.38 19.39 -12.25
CA ARG A 207 25.45 20.03 -13.57
C ARG A 207 25.98 21.46 -13.46
N TRP A 208 25.49 22.22 -12.47
CA TRP A 208 25.96 23.56 -12.20
C TRP A 208 27.47 23.61 -11.90
N LEU A 209 27.98 22.72 -11.06
CA LEU A 209 29.42 22.58 -10.77
C LEU A 209 30.25 22.18 -11.99
N LYS A 210 29.65 21.44 -12.92
CA LYS A 210 30.34 21.00 -14.17
C LYS A 210 30.57 22.17 -15.14
N ILE A 211 29.63 23.12 -15.22
CA ILE A 211 29.70 24.25 -16.16
C ILE A 211 30.35 25.50 -15.58
N ASN A 212 30.44 25.61 -14.26
CA ASN A 212 31.03 26.78 -13.60
C ASN A 212 32.44 26.43 -13.08
N GLU A 213 33.48 26.81 -13.82
CA GLU A 213 34.86 26.54 -13.43
C GLU A 213 35.27 27.28 -12.15
N LYS A 214 34.77 28.48 -11.94
CA LYS A 214 35.02 29.32 -10.76
C LYS A 214 33.70 29.62 -10.05
N PRO A 215 33.12 28.65 -9.28
CA PRO A 215 31.87 28.84 -8.57
C PRO A 215 32.03 29.87 -7.45
N THR A 216 31.15 30.86 -7.42
CA THR A 216 31.00 31.80 -6.29
C THR A 216 29.70 31.51 -5.55
N PHE A 217 29.69 31.74 -4.24
CA PHE A 217 28.48 31.51 -3.43
C PHE A 217 27.30 32.38 -3.88
N LYS A 218 27.54 33.64 -4.22
CA LYS A 218 26.52 34.58 -4.75
C LYS A 218 25.89 34.05 -6.04
N LYS A 219 26.70 33.53 -6.97
CA LYS A 219 26.20 32.92 -8.21
C LYS A 219 25.43 31.63 -7.95
N PHE A 220 25.91 30.80 -7.01
CA PHE A 220 25.23 29.59 -6.60
C PHE A 220 23.83 29.90 -6.03
N CYS A 221 23.72 30.86 -5.11
CA CYS A 221 22.43 31.27 -4.57
C CYS A 221 21.46 31.78 -5.65
N LYS A 222 21.94 32.66 -6.56
CA LYS A 222 21.11 33.18 -7.66
C LYS A 222 20.60 32.09 -8.59
N ASP A 223 21.50 31.25 -9.09
CA ASP A 223 21.17 30.20 -10.07
C ASP A 223 20.36 29.08 -9.38
N GLY A 224 20.71 28.76 -8.14
CA GLY A 224 20.04 27.76 -7.31
C GLY A 224 18.60 28.15 -6.97
N THR A 225 18.34 29.40 -6.58
CA THR A 225 16.97 29.91 -6.35
C THR A 225 16.14 29.82 -7.62
N ALA A 226 16.70 30.23 -8.77
CA ALA A 226 16.01 30.17 -10.05
C ALA A 226 15.69 28.73 -10.48
N PHE A 227 16.56 27.78 -10.17
CA PHE A 227 16.34 26.36 -10.41
C PHE A 227 15.34 25.75 -9.41
N ALA A 228 15.50 26.02 -8.12
CA ALA A 228 14.60 25.54 -7.07
C ALA A 228 13.15 25.99 -7.31
N PHE A 229 12.96 27.22 -7.79
CA PHE A 229 11.65 27.73 -8.17
C PHE A 229 10.95 26.84 -9.21
N ARG A 230 11.69 26.21 -10.14
CA ARG A 230 11.11 25.28 -11.13
C ARG A 230 10.56 24.00 -10.49
N LEU A 231 11.26 23.48 -9.48
CA LEU A 231 10.82 22.30 -8.72
C LEU A 231 9.65 22.65 -7.80
N ILE A 232 9.70 23.80 -7.13
CA ILE A 232 8.61 24.29 -6.27
C ILE A 232 7.34 24.52 -7.08
N LEU A 233 7.44 25.10 -8.28
CA LEU A 233 6.30 25.30 -9.17
C LEU A 233 5.65 23.96 -9.55
N ALA A 234 6.43 22.91 -9.77
CA ALA A 234 5.87 21.58 -10.01
C ALA A 234 5.08 21.04 -8.79
N VAL A 235 5.56 21.30 -7.58
CA VAL A 235 4.84 20.95 -6.34
C VAL A 235 3.54 21.75 -6.23
N ILE A 236 3.56 23.05 -6.51
CA ILE A 236 2.37 23.91 -6.49
C ILE A 236 1.33 23.38 -7.50
N MET A 237 1.75 23.03 -8.73
CA MET A 237 0.86 22.44 -9.74
C MET A 237 0.24 21.12 -9.29
N ALA A 238 0.90 20.38 -8.42
CA ALA A 238 0.42 19.08 -7.91
C ALA A 238 -0.37 19.19 -6.58
N CYS A 239 -0.68 20.40 -6.09
CA CYS A 239 -1.35 20.60 -4.81
C CYS A 239 -2.76 20.00 -4.73
N VAL A 240 -3.44 19.81 -5.85
CA VAL A 240 -4.73 19.09 -5.91
C VAL A 240 -4.63 17.65 -5.39
N LEU A 241 -3.48 17.00 -5.58
CA LEU A 241 -3.18 15.68 -5.04
C LEU A 241 -2.50 15.77 -3.67
N ILE A 242 -1.49 16.65 -3.54
CA ILE A 242 -0.59 16.66 -2.39
C ILE A 242 -1.29 17.15 -1.12
N LEU A 243 -2.10 18.23 -1.18
CA LEU A 243 -2.68 18.81 0.04
C LEU A 243 -3.72 17.89 0.71
N PRO A 244 -4.72 17.34 0.02
CA PRO A 244 -5.64 16.40 0.64
C PRO A 244 -4.93 15.12 1.12
N THR A 245 -3.98 14.60 0.33
CA THR A 245 -3.19 13.42 0.73
C THR A 245 -2.37 13.70 1.99
N LEU A 246 -1.75 14.87 2.10
CA LEU A 246 -1.00 15.27 3.30
C LEU A 246 -1.93 15.34 4.52
N HIS A 247 -3.14 15.88 4.37
CA HIS A 247 -4.14 15.86 5.44
C HIS A 247 -4.46 14.42 5.88
N CYS A 248 -4.72 13.51 4.95
CA CYS A 248 -4.94 12.09 5.25
C CYS A 248 -3.72 11.43 5.95
N MET A 249 -2.50 11.77 5.54
CA MET A 249 -1.29 11.26 6.19
C MET A 249 -1.13 11.74 7.63
N LEU A 250 -1.56 12.94 7.94
CA LEU A 250 -1.47 13.52 9.28
C LEU A 250 -2.59 13.04 10.20
N SER A 251 -3.79 12.80 9.68
CA SER A 251 -4.98 12.40 10.46
C SER A 251 -5.18 10.89 10.56
N GLY A 252 -4.87 10.15 9.51
CA GLY A 252 -5.23 8.73 9.35
C GLY A 252 -4.16 7.72 9.74
N ARG A 253 -2.94 8.14 10.02
CA ARG A 253 -1.87 7.19 10.37
C ARG A 253 -1.65 7.21 11.88
N GLU A 254 -2.07 6.16 12.58
CA GLU A 254 -1.39 5.85 13.82
C GLU A 254 0.08 5.63 13.46
N ALA A 255 0.97 6.40 14.08
CA ALA A 255 2.35 5.97 14.21
C ALA A 255 2.24 4.58 14.84
N GLY A 256 2.31 3.54 14.02
CA GLY A 256 2.37 2.18 14.53
C GLY A 256 3.40 2.20 15.65
N ASN A 257 3.30 1.38 16.68
CA ASN A 257 4.22 1.28 17.83
C ASN A 257 5.69 1.08 17.44
N SER A 258 6.10 1.37 16.22
CA SER A 258 7.46 1.55 15.79
C SER A 258 8.02 2.84 16.42
N HIS A 259 8.29 2.77 17.73
CA HIS A 259 9.34 3.60 18.27
C HIS A 259 10.54 3.39 17.37
N VAL A 260 10.85 4.40 16.56
CA VAL A 260 12.06 4.34 15.73
C VAL A 260 13.21 4.24 16.73
N ASP A 261 13.80 3.05 16.87
CA ASP A 261 14.92 2.85 17.78
C ASP A 261 16.02 3.85 17.40
N LEU A 262 16.42 4.71 18.34
CA LEU A 262 17.48 5.69 18.13
C LEU A 262 18.76 5.05 17.60
N LYS A 263 18.98 3.76 17.89
CA LYS A 263 20.08 2.98 17.32
C LYS A 263 20.00 2.85 15.79
N SER A 264 18.80 2.93 15.21
CA SER A 264 18.62 2.90 13.76
C SER A 264 19.21 4.11 13.02
N PHE A 265 19.47 5.23 13.74
CA PHE A 265 20.08 6.43 13.19
C PHE A 265 21.61 6.45 13.28
N ILE A 266 22.24 5.45 13.90
CA ILE A 266 23.70 5.40 14.01
C ILE A 266 24.30 5.33 12.59
N PRO A 267 25.14 6.31 12.20
CA PRO A 267 25.82 6.28 10.91
C PRO A 267 26.69 5.03 10.76
N GLY A 268 26.71 4.48 9.56
CA GLY A 268 27.53 3.31 9.27
C GLY A 268 27.45 2.88 7.81
N VAL A 269 28.31 1.98 7.37
CA VAL A 269 28.34 1.48 5.98
C VAL A 269 27.25 0.44 5.80
N ASN A 270 26.04 0.88 5.46
CA ASN A 270 24.93 -0.03 5.18
C ASN A 270 24.88 -0.38 3.69
N LEU A 271 25.54 -1.46 3.31
CA LEU A 271 25.61 -1.91 1.91
C LEU A 271 24.23 -2.32 1.36
N LYS A 272 23.28 -2.69 2.22
CA LYS A 272 21.90 -2.97 1.80
C LYS A 272 21.23 -1.73 1.17
N PHE A 273 21.65 -0.51 1.49
CA PHE A 273 21.12 0.70 0.87
C PHE A 273 21.51 0.82 -0.60
N LEU A 274 22.59 0.17 -0.99
CA LEU A 274 23.18 0.28 -2.35
C LEU A 274 23.06 -1.01 -3.17
N LEU A 275 23.18 -2.19 -2.54
CA LEU A 275 23.50 -3.43 -3.25
C LEU A 275 22.40 -4.50 -3.14
N TYR A 276 22.12 -5.18 -4.24
CA TYR A 276 21.33 -6.42 -4.41
C TYR A 276 19.92 -6.43 -3.80
N TYR A 277 19.53 -5.40 -3.09
CA TYR A 277 18.24 -5.37 -2.43
C TYR A 277 17.21 -4.62 -3.29
N HIS A 278 16.10 -5.28 -3.61
CA HIS A 278 15.07 -4.70 -4.48
C HIS A 278 14.32 -3.50 -3.85
N TYR A 279 14.33 -3.37 -2.53
CA TYR A 279 13.86 -2.16 -1.83
C TYR A 279 15.01 -1.17 -1.56
N SER A 280 15.92 -0.97 -2.51
CA SER A 280 17.01 0.00 -2.43
C SER A 280 17.45 0.44 -3.84
N MET A 281 18.62 1.05 -3.99
CA MET A 281 19.20 1.26 -5.33
C MET A 281 19.49 -0.04 -6.06
N GLY A 282 19.76 -1.13 -5.35
CA GLY A 282 19.86 -2.46 -5.88
C GLY A 282 20.92 -2.64 -6.98
N LEU A 283 22.08 -2.02 -6.83
CA LEU A 283 23.22 -2.14 -7.73
C LEU A 283 24.23 -3.21 -7.28
N CYS A 284 25.37 -3.31 -7.92
CA CYS A 284 26.45 -4.24 -7.60
C CYS A 284 27.64 -3.54 -6.89
N LEU A 285 28.65 -4.32 -6.46
CA LEU A 285 29.80 -3.82 -5.70
C LEU A 285 30.61 -2.77 -6.47
N PHE A 286 30.59 -2.80 -7.81
CA PHE A 286 31.23 -1.76 -8.63
C PHE A 286 30.70 -0.35 -8.31
N THR A 287 29.51 -0.22 -7.78
CA THR A 287 28.94 1.05 -7.29
C THR A 287 29.74 1.60 -6.11
N VAL A 288 30.13 0.75 -5.17
CA VAL A 288 30.98 1.14 -4.04
C VAL A 288 32.33 1.66 -4.54
N LEU A 289 32.97 0.91 -5.44
CA LEU A 289 34.20 1.34 -6.10
C LEU A 289 34.03 2.69 -6.82
N SER A 290 32.87 2.90 -7.45
CA SER A 290 32.56 4.14 -8.17
C SER A 290 32.36 5.34 -7.23
N ILE A 291 31.68 5.15 -6.11
CA ILE A 291 31.54 6.18 -5.08
C ILE A 291 32.90 6.57 -4.51
N ILE A 292 33.73 5.59 -4.15
CA ILE A 292 35.09 5.82 -3.63
C ILE A 292 35.94 6.57 -4.68
N SER A 293 35.95 6.11 -5.95
CA SER A 293 36.65 6.78 -7.02
C SER A 293 36.22 8.23 -7.23
N ALA A 294 34.91 8.50 -7.10
CA ALA A 294 34.35 9.83 -7.25
C ALA A 294 34.72 10.77 -6.09
N VAL A 295 34.72 10.29 -4.86
CA VAL A 295 35.10 11.08 -3.66
C VAL A 295 36.55 11.57 -3.79
N PHE A 296 37.43 10.74 -4.31
CA PHE A 296 38.84 11.11 -4.55
C PHE A 296 39.10 11.82 -5.91
N SER A 297 38.06 12.10 -6.68
CA SER A 297 38.20 12.75 -7.98
C SER A 297 38.65 14.20 -7.83
N LYS A 298 39.57 14.63 -8.74
CA LYS A 298 39.94 16.05 -8.87
C LYS A 298 38.83 16.92 -9.42
N GLN A 299 37.84 16.34 -10.11
CA GLN A 299 36.72 17.03 -10.70
C GLN A 299 35.65 17.32 -9.63
N ARG A 300 35.41 18.60 -9.32
CA ARG A 300 34.50 19.05 -8.23
C ARG A 300 33.09 18.45 -8.32
N TYR A 301 32.53 18.40 -9.53
CA TYR A 301 31.18 17.88 -9.74
C TYR A 301 31.07 16.37 -9.47
N ARG A 302 32.10 15.58 -9.83
CA ARG A 302 32.17 14.14 -9.53
C ARG A 302 32.35 13.92 -8.03
N ARG A 303 33.26 14.67 -7.40
CA ARG A 303 33.50 14.61 -5.95
C ARG A 303 32.23 14.93 -5.18
N PHE A 304 31.51 16.00 -5.57
CA PHE A 304 30.23 16.36 -4.96
C PHE A 304 29.24 15.19 -5.02
N LEU A 305 29.01 14.61 -6.21
CA LEU A 305 28.07 13.49 -6.35
C LEU A 305 28.53 12.25 -5.57
N GLY A 306 29.84 11.95 -5.55
CA GLY A 306 30.40 10.85 -4.74
C GLY A 306 30.16 11.05 -3.24
N ILE A 307 30.39 12.27 -2.73
CA ILE A 307 30.12 12.61 -1.32
C ILE A 307 28.64 12.47 -0.99
N VAL A 308 27.73 12.99 -1.83
CA VAL A 308 26.28 12.87 -1.62
C VAL A 308 25.86 11.39 -1.56
N MET A 309 26.35 10.57 -2.51
CA MET A 309 26.01 9.14 -2.52
C MET A 309 26.61 8.40 -1.31
N MET A 310 27.79 8.77 -0.88
CA MET A 310 28.41 8.23 0.35
C MET A 310 27.59 8.60 1.58
N VAL A 311 27.18 9.87 1.71
CA VAL A 311 26.37 10.35 2.84
C VAL A 311 25.00 9.65 2.87
N ILE A 312 24.33 9.51 1.73
CA ILE A 312 23.06 8.76 1.64
C ILE A 312 23.24 7.29 2.06
N ALA A 313 24.36 6.67 1.68
CA ALA A 313 24.65 5.27 2.03
C ALA A 313 25.03 5.04 3.51
N THR A 314 25.50 6.09 4.20
CA THR A 314 26.06 5.96 5.55
C THR A 314 25.24 6.66 6.64
N CYS A 315 24.32 7.56 6.27
CA CYS A 315 23.53 8.37 7.21
C CYS A 315 22.04 7.99 7.16
N PRO A 316 21.57 7.05 7.99
CA PRO A 316 20.19 6.60 8.00
C PRO A 316 19.16 7.70 8.24
N ILE A 317 19.53 8.79 8.93
CA ILE A 317 18.65 9.95 9.17
C ILE A 317 18.13 10.56 7.84
N ILE A 318 18.95 10.56 6.79
CA ILE A 318 18.53 11.06 5.48
C ILE A 318 17.47 10.16 4.87
N VAL A 319 17.64 8.84 4.99
CA VAL A 319 16.64 7.86 4.53
C VAL A 319 15.34 8.02 5.31
N TYR A 320 15.40 8.27 6.61
CA TYR A 320 14.25 8.56 7.46
C TYR A 320 13.52 9.84 7.01
N MET A 321 14.26 10.92 6.77
CA MET A 321 13.67 12.19 6.28
C MET A 321 13.00 12.02 4.91
N LEU A 322 13.63 11.29 3.99
CA LEU A 322 13.08 11.03 2.65
C LEU A 322 11.84 10.12 2.71
N ASN A 323 11.67 9.30 3.75
CA ASN A 323 10.46 8.50 4.03
C ASN A 323 9.35 9.31 4.74
N GLY A 324 9.44 10.64 4.80
CA GLY A 324 8.47 11.47 5.51
C GLY A 324 8.48 11.24 7.02
N THR A 325 9.63 10.95 7.61
CA THR A 325 9.85 10.70 9.05
C THR A 325 9.08 9.52 9.65
N LEU A 326 8.76 8.51 8.84
CA LEU A 326 7.97 7.36 9.26
C LEU A 326 8.86 6.20 9.78
N TYR A 327 9.88 5.84 9.02
CA TYR A 327 10.81 4.74 9.34
C TYR A 327 12.07 4.80 8.46
N VAL A 328 13.10 4.05 8.83
CA VAL A 328 14.33 3.93 8.05
C VAL A 328 14.19 2.75 7.08
N ASP A 329 13.74 3.01 5.84
CA ASP A 329 13.64 2.00 4.80
C ASP A 329 14.28 2.51 3.50
N PRO A 330 15.23 1.77 2.91
CA PRO A 330 16.01 2.25 1.77
C PRO A 330 15.25 2.34 0.45
N LYS A 331 13.98 1.93 0.36
CA LYS A 331 13.19 2.04 -0.88
C LYS A 331 13.13 3.45 -1.46
N VAL A 332 13.19 4.47 -0.62
CA VAL A 332 13.25 5.88 -1.06
C VAL A 332 14.55 6.24 -1.78
N LEU A 333 15.52 5.36 -1.82
CA LEU A 333 16.75 5.55 -2.59
C LEU A 333 16.63 5.09 -4.04
N ILE A 334 15.54 4.43 -4.45
CA ILE A 334 15.30 4.02 -5.85
C ILE A 334 15.43 5.21 -6.82
N PRO A 335 14.91 6.43 -6.55
CA PRO A 335 15.09 7.58 -7.43
C PRO A 335 16.54 8.03 -7.61
N PHE A 336 17.46 7.63 -6.72
CA PHE A 336 18.90 7.91 -6.85
C PHE A 336 19.64 6.90 -7.71
N LEU A 337 19.01 5.79 -8.12
CA LEU A 337 19.58 4.76 -8.99
C LEU A 337 20.25 5.34 -10.24
N PRO A 338 19.62 6.24 -11.04
CA PRO A 338 20.27 6.80 -12.21
C PRO A 338 21.54 7.62 -11.89
N LEU A 339 21.59 8.26 -10.73
CA LEU A 339 22.78 9.01 -10.27
C LEU A 339 23.92 8.08 -9.84
N GLY A 340 23.59 6.95 -9.21
CA GLY A 340 24.53 5.86 -8.95
C GLY A 340 25.13 5.33 -10.25
N MET A 341 24.28 5.10 -11.26
CA MET A 341 24.72 4.66 -12.59
C MET A 341 25.55 5.71 -13.34
N LEU A 342 25.34 7.00 -13.08
CA LEU A 342 26.19 8.05 -13.64
C LEU A 342 27.62 8.00 -13.08
N LEU A 343 27.78 7.78 -11.77
CA LEU A 343 29.10 7.55 -11.15
C LEU A 343 29.74 6.27 -11.67
N PHE A 344 28.97 5.22 -11.77
CA PHE A 344 29.37 3.95 -12.35
C PHE A 344 29.95 4.15 -13.76
N GLY A 345 29.24 4.90 -14.63
CA GLY A 345 29.71 5.23 -15.98
C GLY A 345 30.99 6.04 -16.00
N HIS A 346 31.16 7.01 -15.10
CA HIS A 346 32.41 7.76 -15.00
C HIS A 346 33.61 6.87 -14.64
N THR A 347 33.43 5.97 -13.67
CA THR A 347 34.50 5.06 -13.23
C THR A 347 34.82 4.03 -14.29
N TYR A 348 33.82 3.44 -14.93
CA TYR A 348 33.99 2.51 -16.06
C TYR A 348 34.81 3.15 -17.20
N PHE A 349 34.43 4.37 -17.58
CA PHE A 349 35.10 5.10 -18.64
C PHE A 349 36.57 5.49 -18.30
N ASP A 350 36.82 5.80 -17.01
CA ASP A 350 38.17 6.10 -16.55
C ASP A 350 39.06 4.82 -16.48
N ILE A 351 38.45 3.64 -16.20
CA ILE A 351 39.13 2.35 -16.26
C ILE A 351 39.53 2.04 -17.71
N ILE A 352 38.63 2.17 -18.67
CA ILE A 352 38.89 1.91 -20.09
C ILE A 352 40.00 2.81 -20.60
N ARG A 353 40.01 4.07 -20.18
CA ARG A 353 41.05 5.04 -20.57
C ARG A 353 42.39 4.91 -19.81
N GLY A 354 42.49 3.96 -18.87
CA GLY A 354 43.69 3.75 -18.08
C GLY A 354 44.02 4.88 -17.07
N LYS A 355 43.02 5.72 -16.72
CA LYS A 355 43.22 6.89 -15.86
C LYS A 355 43.17 6.55 -14.34
N LEU A 356 42.74 5.35 -13.98
CA LEU A 356 42.57 4.95 -12.59
C LEU A 356 43.68 4.04 -12.08
N LYS A 357 44.14 4.33 -10.87
CA LYS A 357 45.06 3.43 -10.12
C LYS A 357 44.21 2.36 -9.43
N LEU A 358 44.04 1.21 -10.09
CA LEU A 358 43.10 0.15 -9.65
C LEU A 358 43.51 -0.50 -8.33
N LYS A 359 44.81 -0.67 -8.02
CA LYS A 359 45.28 -1.34 -6.81
C LYS A 359 44.76 -0.70 -5.52
N PRO A 360 44.94 0.62 -5.24
CA PRO A 360 44.41 1.23 -4.01
C PRO A 360 42.89 1.22 -3.97
N LEU A 361 42.21 1.41 -5.10
CA LEU A 361 40.76 1.34 -5.19
C LEU A 361 40.20 -0.05 -4.81
N ALA A 362 40.87 -1.11 -5.32
CA ALA A 362 40.51 -2.48 -5.00
C ALA A 362 40.64 -2.77 -3.49
N VAL A 363 41.73 -2.32 -2.87
CA VAL A 363 41.97 -2.50 -1.44
C VAL A 363 40.91 -1.76 -0.62
N ILE A 364 40.62 -0.49 -0.92
CA ILE A 364 39.60 0.28 -0.22
C ILE A 364 38.23 -0.36 -0.40
N THR A 365 37.90 -0.82 -1.64
CA THR A 365 36.62 -1.50 -1.90
C THR A 365 36.49 -2.79 -1.07
N LEU A 366 37.57 -3.56 -0.94
CA LEU A 366 37.61 -4.75 -0.08
C LEU A 366 37.35 -4.37 1.38
N LEU A 367 38.04 -3.36 1.90
CA LEU A 367 37.86 -2.92 3.30
C LEU A 367 36.43 -2.45 3.57
N VAL A 368 35.84 -1.70 2.63
CA VAL A 368 34.45 -1.25 2.74
C VAL A 368 33.47 -2.42 2.66
N ALA A 369 33.71 -3.40 1.77
CA ALA A 369 32.89 -4.60 1.67
C ALA A 369 32.95 -5.43 2.95
N LEU A 370 34.14 -5.66 3.49
CA LEU A 370 34.35 -6.37 4.76
C LEU A 370 33.68 -5.61 5.94
N ALA A 371 33.90 -4.30 6.04
CA ALA A 371 33.24 -3.49 7.07
C ALA A 371 31.71 -3.58 6.96
N GLY A 372 31.14 -3.55 5.76
CA GLY A 372 29.72 -3.71 5.53
C GLY A 372 29.18 -5.09 5.94
N VAL A 373 29.92 -6.15 5.64
CA VAL A 373 29.53 -7.52 6.03
C VAL A 373 29.61 -7.74 7.54
N PHE A 374 30.68 -7.27 8.19
CA PHE A 374 30.89 -7.49 9.62
C PHE A 374 30.10 -6.52 10.53
N TRP A 375 29.86 -5.29 10.07
CA TRP A 375 29.22 -4.25 10.88
C TRP A 375 27.69 -4.31 10.85
N PHE A 376 27.13 -4.68 9.71
CA PHE A 376 25.70 -4.79 9.56
C PHE A 376 25.29 -6.24 9.40
N LYS A 377 24.37 -6.70 10.23
CA LYS A 377 23.70 -8.00 10.06
C LYS A 377 22.90 -8.00 8.75
N THR A 378 23.59 -8.21 7.63
CA THR A 378 22.95 -8.52 6.37
C THR A 378 22.43 -9.96 6.40
N THR A 379 21.48 -10.31 5.52
CA THR A 379 21.10 -11.71 5.39
C THR A 379 22.27 -12.50 4.79
N LYS A 380 22.48 -13.76 5.21
CA LYS A 380 23.53 -14.64 4.67
C LYS A 380 23.59 -14.65 3.14
N LYS A 381 22.44 -14.49 2.49
CA LYS A 381 22.30 -14.42 1.04
C LYS A 381 22.96 -13.17 0.43
N VAL A 382 22.75 -12.00 1.03
CA VAL A 382 23.36 -10.72 0.56
C VAL A 382 24.87 -10.76 0.79
N GLU A 383 25.33 -11.33 1.91
CA GLU A 383 26.76 -11.53 2.20
C GLU A 383 27.42 -12.38 1.13
N PHE A 384 26.78 -13.49 0.74
CA PHE A 384 27.27 -14.35 -0.35
C PHE A 384 27.43 -13.57 -1.66
N TYR A 385 26.43 -12.78 -2.06
CA TYR A 385 26.51 -11.97 -3.28
C TYR A 385 27.65 -10.94 -3.22
N ILE A 386 27.87 -10.28 -2.10
CA ILE A 386 28.96 -9.31 -1.94
C ILE A 386 30.33 -9.99 -2.12
N ILE A 387 30.54 -11.16 -1.50
CA ILE A 387 31.80 -11.90 -1.61
C ILE A 387 32.01 -12.43 -3.04
N ALA A 388 30.98 -13.03 -3.62
CA ALA A 388 31.05 -13.54 -5.00
C ALA A 388 31.34 -12.41 -6.01
N ASP A 389 30.65 -11.27 -5.86
CA ASP A 389 30.85 -10.11 -6.73
C ASP A 389 32.25 -9.52 -6.56
N PHE A 390 32.78 -9.47 -5.35
CA PHE A 390 34.15 -9.04 -5.14
C PHE A 390 35.14 -9.91 -5.93
N VAL A 391 35.01 -11.24 -5.84
CA VAL A 391 35.87 -12.18 -6.55
C VAL A 391 35.72 -12.01 -8.07
N VAL A 392 34.48 -11.97 -8.57
CA VAL A 392 34.22 -11.81 -10.03
C VAL A 392 34.71 -10.48 -10.53
N LEU A 393 34.50 -9.39 -9.83
CA LEU A 393 34.93 -8.05 -10.20
C LEU A 393 36.47 -7.96 -10.23
N MET A 394 37.14 -8.44 -9.19
CA MET A 394 38.62 -8.38 -9.12
C MET A 394 39.27 -9.26 -10.20
N SER A 395 38.72 -10.46 -10.42
CA SER A 395 39.17 -11.35 -11.51
C SER A 395 39.01 -10.69 -12.89
N SER A 396 37.82 -10.09 -13.11
CA SER A 396 37.51 -9.39 -14.36
C SER A 396 38.44 -8.18 -14.60
N LEU A 397 38.69 -7.39 -13.56
CA LEU A 397 39.62 -6.27 -13.63
C LEU A 397 41.06 -6.74 -13.92
N PHE A 398 41.50 -7.85 -13.34
CA PHE A 398 42.82 -8.43 -13.57
C PHE A 398 42.96 -8.94 -15.00
N VAL A 399 42.00 -9.71 -15.51
CA VAL A 399 41.99 -10.22 -16.88
C VAL A 399 41.87 -9.08 -17.89
N TYR A 400 40.95 -8.09 -17.64
CA TYR A 400 40.83 -6.90 -18.49
C TYR A 400 42.14 -6.14 -18.63
N ARG A 401 42.91 -6.02 -17.56
CA ARG A 401 44.21 -5.32 -17.59
C ARG A 401 45.18 -5.96 -18.56
N ARG A 402 45.09 -7.30 -18.74
CA ARG A 402 45.95 -8.06 -19.69
C ARG A 402 45.41 -8.03 -21.11
N CYS A 403 44.12 -8.32 -21.27
CA CYS A 403 43.49 -8.54 -22.57
C CYS A 403 42.92 -7.28 -23.23
N LYS A 404 42.61 -6.22 -22.44
CA LYS A 404 41.95 -4.97 -22.85
C LYS A 404 40.60 -5.15 -23.55
N LYS A 405 39.92 -6.31 -23.34
CA LYS A 405 38.61 -6.60 -23.92
C LYS A 405 37.52 -6.09 -22.99
N GLU A 406 36.77 -5.06 -23.35
CA GLU A 406 35.71 -4.43 -22.58
C GLU A 406 34.61 -5.44 -22.11
N PHE A 407 34.37 -6.48 -22.93
CA PHE A 407 33.40 -7.54 -22.59
C PHE A 407 33.68 -8.21 -21.23
N ILE A 408 34.96 -8.43 -20.89
CA ILE A 408 35.37 -9.02 -19.61
C ILE A 408 35.01 -8.12 -18.44
N LEU A 409 35.20 -6.81 -18.61
CA LEU A 409 34.83 -5.83 -17.61
C LEU A 409 33.29 -5.78 -17.44
N ASN A 410 32.54 -5.87 -18.55
CA ASN A 410 31.07 -5.92 -18.53
C ASN A 410 30.58 -7.13 -17.76
N ILE A 411 31.16 -8.31 -17.91
CA ILE A 411 30.85 -9.49 -17.11
C ILE A 411 31.07 -9.20 -15.62
N GLY A 412 32.25 -8.66 -15.28
CA GLY A 412 32.60 -8.33 -13.89
C GLY A 412 31.65 -7.36 -13.20
N MET A 413 31.03 -6.49 -13.97
CA MET A 413 30.08 -5.50 -13.44
C MET A 413 28.62 -5.99 -13.36
N SER A 414 28.25 -7.01 -14.13
CA SER A 414 26.84 -7.36 -14.30
C SER A 414 26.49 -8.77 -13.84
N LEU A 415 27.41 -9.72 -13.83
CA LEU A 415 27.09 -11.13 -13.61
C LEU A 415 26.35 -11.40 -12.30
N CYS A 416 26.92 -10.95 -11.18
CA CYS A 416 26.28 -11.17 -9.87
C CYS A 416 24.96 -10.41 -9.73
N LEU A 417 24.86 -9.23 -10.35
CA LEU A 417 23.63 -8.45 -10.36
C LEU A 417 22.53 -9.15 -11.17
N VAL A 418 22.85 -9.63 -12.36
CA VAL A 418 21.92 -10.40 -13.20
C VAL A 418 21.42 -11.64 -12.45
N VAL A 419 22.34 -12.43 -11.89
CA VAL A 419 21.99 -13.66 -11.15
C VAL A 419 21.09 -13.35 -9.96
N SER A 420 21.42 -12.32 -9.17
CA SER A 420 20.60 -11.94 -8.00
C SER A 420 19.21 -11.44 -8.40
N THR A 421 19.12 -10.66 -9.49
CA THR A 421 17.85 -10.11 -9.98
C THR A 421 16.98 -11.19 -10.60
N VAL A 422 17.56 -12.08 -11.42
CA VAL A 422 16.85 -13.24 -11.97
C VAL A 422 16.30 -14.09 -10.82
N TYR A 423 17.16 -14.46 -9.87
CA TYR A 423 16.72 -15.26 -8.72
C TYR A 423 15.58 -14.60 -7.94
N ALA A 424 15.67 -13.30 -7.65
CA ALA A 424 14.64 -12.59 -6.87
C ALA A 424 13.28 -12.57 -7.58
N ASN A 425 13.28 -12.35 -8.90
CA ASN A 425 12.05 -12.30 -9.70
C ASN A 425 11.42 -13.68 -9.88
N PHE A 426 12.22 -14.73 -10.10
CA PHE A 426 11.70 -16.09 -10.22
C PHE A 426 11.29 -16.73 -8.89
N ALA A 427 11.71 -16.18 -7.77
CA ALA A 427 11.29 -16.55 -6.43
C ALA A 427 10.01 -15.81 -5.97
N ASP A 428 9.55 -14.82 -6.74
CA ASP A 428 8.28 -14.14 -6.50
C ASP A 428 7.13 -14.96 -7.09
N GLU A 429 6.03 -15.06 -6.36
CA GLU A 429 4.83 -15.76 -6.81
C GLU A 429 4.00 -14.82 -7.68
N LEU A 430 3.66 -15.26 -8.88
CA LEU A 430 2.89 -14.49 -9.86
C LEU A 430 1.46 -15.03 -9.94
N VAL A 431 0.51 -14.12 -10.13
CA VAL A 431 -0.91 -14.44 -10.29
C VAL A 431 -1.12 -15.35 -11.50
N PRO A 432 -1.66 -16.56 -11.33
CA PRO A 432 -2.04 -17.43 -12.44
C PRO A 432 -3.10 -16.75 -13.33
N LEU A 433 -2.96 -16.84 -14.65
CA LEU A 433 -3.95 -16.24 -15.57
C LEU A 433 -5.37 -16.76 -15.33
N ARG A 434 -5.51 -18.04 -14.99
CA ARG A 434 -6.82 -18.63 -14.68
C ARG A 434 -7.51 -18.00 -13.47
N GLU A 435 -6.73 -17.61 -12.43
CA GLU A 435 -7.27 -16.95 -11.24
C GLU A 435 -7.68 -15.53 -11.56
N LEU A 436 -6.83 -14.81 -12.33
CA LEU A 436 -7.17 -13.47 -12.80
C LEU A 436 -8.43 -13.48 -13.69
N GLU A 437 -8.64 -14.52 -14.49
CA GLU A 437 -9.87 -14.71 -15.28
C GLU A 437 -11.06 -15.03 -14.39
N TYR A 438 -10.86 -15.83 -13.33
CA TYR A 438 -11.89 -16.20 -12.38
C TYR A 438 -12.37 -15.01 -11.55
N ASP A 439 -11.45 -14.22 -10.98
CA ASP A 439 -11.77 -13.01 -10.22
C ASP A 439 -12.54 -11.96 -11.03
N ASN A 440 -12.36 -11.96 -12.36
CA ASN A 440 -13.06 -11.10 -13.31
C ASN A 440 -14.08 -11.88 -14.16
N SER A 441 -14.57 -13.01 -13.65
CA SER A 441 -15.46 -13.90 -14.41
C SER A 441 -16.82 -13.26 -14.67
N SER A 442 -17.49 -13.76 -15.71
CA SER A 442 -18.89 -13.40 -15.98
C SER A 442 -19.80 -13.78 -14.80
N ASP A 443 -19.45 -14.85 -14.08
CA ASP A 443 -20.23 -15.37 -12.96
C ASP A 443 -20.20 -14.41 -11.78
N MET A 444 -19.01 -13.91 -11.41
CA MET A 444 -18.87 -12.92 -10.35
C MET A 444 -19.59 -11.61 -10.71
N ASN A 445 -19.41 -11.14 -11.94
CA ASN A 445 -20.11 -9.92 -12.40
C ASN A 445 -21.62 -10.11 -12.43
N THR A 446 -22.14 -11.28 -12.84
CA THR A 446 -23.58 -11.59 -12.83
C THR A 446 -24.15 -11.53 -11.42
N LEU A 447 -23.45 -12.05 -10.41
CA LEU A 447 -23.89 -11.99 -9.01
C LEU A 447 -23.77 -10.58 -8.44
N ALA A 448 -22.69 -9.87 -8.73
CA ALA A 448 -22.50 -8.49 -8.32
C ALA A 448 -23.53 -7.53 -8.95
N ASP A 449 -23.88 -7.73 -10.22
CA ASP A 449 -24.92 -6.95 -10.91
C ASP A 449 -26.31 -7.25 -10.34
N TYR A 450 -26.57 -8.49 -9.95
CA TYR A 450 -27.81 -8.82 -9.23
C TYR A 450 -27.92 -8.07 -7.92
N VAL A 451 -26.85 -8.05 -7.11
CA VAL A 451 -26.82 -7.29 -5.84
C VAL A 451 -26.96 -5.79 -6.09
N GLY A 452 -26.22 -5.25 -7.06
CA GLY A 452 -26.32 -3.83 -7.43
C GLY A 452 -27.69 -3.39 -7.92
N SER A 453 -28.50 -4.32 -8.47
CA SER A 453 -29.86 -4.04 -8.96
C SER A 453 -30.92 -3.99 -7.87
N GLN A 454 -30.61 -4.41 -6.63
CA GLN A 454 -31.57 -4.36 -5.52
C GLN A 454 -31.91 -2.91 -5.15
N GLU A 455 -33.12 -2.66 -4.66
CA GLU A 455 -33.57 -1.31 -4.29
C GLU A 455 -32.79 -0.76 -3.11
N GLU A 456 -32.59 -1.57 -2.06
CA GLU A 456 -31.85 -1.18 -0.87
C GLU A 456 -30.33 -1.27 -1.09
N ILE A 457 -29.62 -0.31 -0.56
CA ILE A 457 -28.15 -0.37 -0.47
C ILE A 457 -27.76 -1.29 0.69
N SER A 458 -26.93 -2.26 0.40
CA SER A 458 -26.36 -3.17 1.38
C SER A 458 -24.93 -3.57 0.94
N ARG A 459 -24.17 -4.13 1.87
CA ARG A 459 -22.81 -4.61 1.58
C ARG A 459 -22.80 -6.07 1.18
N THR A 460 -21.75 -6.44 0.51
CA THR A 460 -21.50 -7.80 0.03
C THR A 460 -20.10 -8.23 0.45
N SER A 461 -20.00 -9.42 1.02
CA SER A 461 -18.74 -10.10 1.27
C SER A 461 -18.40 -11.04 0.10
N ASN A 462 -17.19 -10.91 -0.44
CA ASN A 462 -16.62 -11.89 -1.37
C ASN A 462 -15.69 -12.83 -0.59
N CYS A 463 -16.12 -14.07 -0.38
CA CYS A 463 -15.38 -15.10 0.34
C CYS A 463 -14.67 -16.11 -0.57
N VAL A 464 -14.49 -15.81 -1.85
CA VAL A 464 -13.75 -16.66 -2.80
C VAL A 464 -12.25 -16.55 -2.53
N ASP A 465 -11.71 -15.33 -2.58
CA ASP A 465 -10.33 -15.01 -2.25
C ASP A 465 -10.27 -13.67 -1.47
N GLU A 466 -10.31 -13.76 -0.17
CA GLU A 466 -10.47 -12.62 0.72
C GLU A 466 -9.32 -11.60 0.65
N VAL A 467 -8.12 -12.04 0.33
CA VAL A 467 -6.92 -11.18 0.33
C VAL A 467 -6.72 -10.50 -1.02
N ASN A 468 -6.82 -11.26 -2.12
CA ASN A 468 -6.58 -10.73 -3.45
C ASN A 468 -7.76 -9.88 -3.94
N THR A 469 -8.97 -10.14 -3.43
CA THR A 469 -10.18 -9.38 -3.80
C THR A 469 -10.53 -8.22 -2.86
N VAL A 470 -9.72 -7.97 -1.83
CA VAL A 470 -10.00 -7.02 -0.73
C VAL A 470 -10.42 -5.61 -1.18
N ASN A 471 -9.86 -5.11 -2.27
CA ASN A 471 -10.19 -3.81 -2.85
C ASN A 471 -10.93 -3.92 -4.20
N MET A 472 -11.43 -5.09 -4.56
CA MET A 472 -12.15 -5.25 -5.83
C MET A 472 -13.58 -4.77 -5.72
N ILE A 473 -13.96 -3.88 -6.61
CA ILE A 473 -15.31 -3.36 -6.78
C ILE A 473 -15.78 -3.74 -8.17
N TYR A 474 -16.82 -4.57 -8.27
CA TYR A 474 -17.27 -5.16 -9.53
C TYR A 474 -18.11 -4.19 -10.36
N ASN A 475 -18.98 -3.43 -9.71
CA ASN A 475 -19.74 -2.33 -10.32
C ASN A 475 -19.91 -1.17 -9.33
N ALA A 476 -20.46 -0.06 -9.78
CA ALA A 476 -20.59 1.16 -8.97
C ALA A 476 -21.63 1.07 -7.82
N ASP A 477 -22.47 0.05 -7.84
CA ASP A 477 -23.50 -0.21 -6.82
C ASP A 477 -23.17 -1.44 -5.94
N TYR A 478 -21.91 -1.92 -6.04
CA TYR A 478 -21.36 -2.95 -5.18
C TYR A 478 -20.59 -2.31 -4.02
N TYR A 479 -21.02 -2.57 -2.81
CA TYR A 479 -20.46 -2.01 -1.58
C TYR A 479 -19.85 -3.11 -0.73
N THR A 480 -18.73 -2.82 -0.06
CA THR A 480 -18.04 -3.77 0.82
C THR A 480 -17.47 -3.09 2.06
N MET A 481 -17.33 -3.87 3.14
CA MET A 481 -16.62 -3.44 4.34
C MET A 481 -15.11 -3.60 4.23
N SER A 482 -14.62 -4.35 3.24
CA SER A 482 -13.20 -4.65 3.10
C SER A 482 -12.42 -3.49 2.51
N ILE A 483 -11.20 -3.32 3.01
CA ILE A 483 -10.20 -2.38 2.50
C ILE A 483 -8.80 -2.81 2.89
N TYR A 484 -7.84 -2.62 2.00
CA TYR A 484 -6.43 -2.57 2.32
C TYR A 484 -5.79 -1.36 1.67
N SER A 485 -5.29 -0.44 2.49
CA SER A 485 -4.50 0.70 2.04
C SER A 485 -3.44 1.05 3.08
N SER A 486 -2.34 1.68 2.61
CA SER A 486 -1.29 2.21 3.49
C SER A 486 -1.78 3.38 4.35
N LEU A 487 -2.83 4.07 3.93
CA LEU A 487 -3.59 5.06 4.66
C LEU A 487 -5.04 4.58 4.74
N HIS A 488 -5.67 4.73 5.89
CA HIS A 488 -7.05 4.31 6.14
C HIS A 488 -7.66 5.11 7.29
N ASN A 489 -8.97 5.04 7.45
CA ASN A 489 -9.63 5.62 8.59
C ASN A 489 -9.30 4.78 9.85
N LYS A 490 -8.55 5.38 10.78
CA LYS A 490 -8.07 4.68 11.99
C LYS A 490 -9.21 4.33 12.97
N ASP A 491 -10.27 5.14 13.02
CA ASP A 491 -11.39 4.88 13.92
C ASP A 491 -12.23 3.70 13.41
N TYR A 492 -12.42 3.59 12.07
CA TYR A 492 -13.03 2.42 11.46
C TYR A 492 -12.21 1.15 11.72
N ASN A 493 -10.92 1.23 11.54
CA ASN A 493 -10.02 0.09 11.74
C ASN A 493 -10.02 -0.38 13.21
N LYS A 494 -10.00 0.59 14.16
CA LYS A 494 -10.13 0.31 15.58
C LYS A 494 -11.51 -0.31 15.91
N PHE A 495 -12.58 0.23 15.35
CA PHE A 495 -13.92 -0.32 15.52
C PHE A 495 -14.00 -1.76 15.03
N TYR A 496 -13.49 -2.02 13.84
CA TYR A 496 -13.51 -3.33 13.20
C TYR A 496 -12.83 -4.42 14.05
N TYR A 497 -11.69 -4.13 14.67
CA TYR A 497 -10.93 -5.12 15.44
C TYR A 497 -11.12 -5.06 16.95
N SER A 498 -11.48 -3.91 17.51
CA SER A 498 -11.50 -3.71 18.96
C SER A 498 -12.85 -3.39 19.56
N GLU A 499 -13.84 -2.99 18.76
CA GLU A 499 -15.20 -2.67 19.24
C GLU A 499 -16.21 -3.76 18.82
N ILE A 500 -16.18 -4.17 17.53
CA ILE A 500 -17.02 -5.28 17.03
C ILE A 500 -16.28 -6.63 17.09
N TYR A 501 -15.02 -6.63 17.44
CA TYR A 501 -14.19 -7.79 17.71
C TYR A 501 -14.13 -8.82 16.58
N ASN A 502 -13.86 -8.38 15.37
CA ASN A 502 -13.60 -9.29 14.28
C ASN A 502 -12.28 -10.05 14.47
N GLU A 503 -12.23 -11.26 13.95
CA GLU A 503 -11.04 -12.08 13.99
C GLU A 503 -9.89 -11.40 13.24
N ASN A 504 -8.72 -11.36 13.87
CA ASN A 504 -7.51 -10.86 13.25
C ASN A 504 -6.64 -12.05 12.77
N SER A 505 -6.90 -12.50 11.55
CA SER A 505 -6.21 -13.64 10.93
C SER A 505 -4.90 -13.26 10.23
N TYR A 506 -4.65 -11.96 10.07
CA TYR A 506 -3.53 -11.44 9.31
C TYR A 506 -2.47 -10.77 10.20
N ARG A 507 -1.46 -10.21 9.54
CA ARG A 507 -0.28 -9.66 10.20
C ARG A 507 -0.48 -8.28 10.82
N ASN A 508 -1.44 -7.51 10.34
CA ASN A 508 -1.66 -6.14 10.79
C ASN A 508 -3.13 -5.75 10.71
N THR A 509 -3.48 -4.68 11.39
CA THR A 509 -4.82 -4.12 11.45
C THR A 509 -5.14 -3.13 10.31
N SER A 510 -4.26 -2.94 9.33
CA SER A 510 -4.51 -2.08 8.16
C SER A 510 -5.29 -2.79 7.05
N LEU A 511 -5.52 -4.08 7.21
CA LEU A 511 -6.27 -4.94 6.31
C LEU A 511 -7.57 -5.34 6.99
N THR A 512 -8.68 -4.80 6.55
CA THR A 512 -10.01 -5.32 6.92
C THR A 512 -10.51 -6.17 5.76
N THR A 513 -10.76 -7.44 6.01
CA THR A 513 -11.26 -8.38 5.00
C THR A 513 -12.73 -8.65 5.20
N GLN A 514 -13.28 -9.48 4.34
CA GLN A 514 -14.57 -10.09 4.55
C GLN A 514 -14.54 -10.89 5.86
N THR A 515 -15.60 -10.86 6.61
CA THR A 515 -15.68 -11.58 7.89
C THR A 515 -16.49 -12.85 7.75
N ARG A 516 -16.30 -13.75 8.69
CA ARG A 516 -17.20 -14.87 8.96
C ARG A 516 -17.93 -14.67 10.29
N SER A 517 -17.95 -13.44 10.76
CA SER A 517 -18.63 -13.05 12.00
C SER A 517 -20.02 -12.57 11.69
N LEU A 518 -21.03 -13.36 12.10
CA LEU A 518 -22.43 -12.97 11.98
C LEU A 518 -22.69 -11.58 12.60
N ILE A 519 -22.07 -11.29 13.74
CA ILE A 519 -22.19 -10.03 14.45
C ILE A 519 -21.69 -8.85 13.57
N ALA A 520 -20.55 -8.99 12.94
CA ALA A 520 -20.03 -7.94 12.06
C ALA A 520 -20.91 -7.78 10.81
N ASP A 521 -21.35 -8.87 10.21
CA ASP A 521 -22.23 -8.83 9.05
C ASP A 521 -23.57 -8.14 9.38
N MET A 522 -24.16 -8.47 10.52
CA MET A 522 -25.39 -7.82 10.98
C MET A 522 -25.19 -6.31 11.21
N TYR A 523 -24.12 -5.92 11.87
CA TYR A 523 -23.86 -4.51 12.21
C TYR A 523 -23.54 -3.66 10.98
N PHE A 524 -22.72 -4.18 10.06
CA PHE A 524 -22.27 -3.45 8.87
C PHE A 524 -23.25 -3.47 7.69
N SER A 525 -24.49 -3.94 7.87
CA SER A 525 -25.44 -4.11 6.77
C SER A 525 -24.89 -5.00 5.65
N ASN A 526 -24.12 -6.05 6.01
CA ASN A 526 -23.55 -6.98 5.05
C ASN A 526 -24.54 -8.08 4.73
N ARG A 527 -25.52 -7.76 3.89
CA ARG A 527 -26.65 -8.64 3.55
C ARG A 527 -26.25 -9.80 2.66
N TYR A 528 -25.27 -9.61 1.78
CA TYR A 528 -24.94 -10.60 0.77
C TYR A 528 -23.55 -11.20 0.96
N LEU A 529 -23.44 -12.49 0.60
CA LEU A 529 -22.20 -13.22 0.63
C LEU A 529 -22.05 -14.02 -0.66
N ILE A 530 -20.93 -13.84 -1.38
CA ILE A 530 -20.57 -14.62 -2.58
C ILE A 530 -19.46 -15.59 -2.21
N THR A 531 -19.63 -16.87 -2.51
CA THR A 531 -18.63 -17.91 -2.25
C THR A 531 -18.67 -19.03 -3.28
N ASP A 532 -17.54 -19.69 -3.47
CA ASP A 532 -17.39 -20.94 -4.22
C ASP A 532 -17.53 -22.21 -3.32
N ASP A 533 -17.59 -22.01 -2.00
CA ASP A 533 -17.65 -23.08 -1.01
C ASP A 533 -18.80 -22.81 -0.01
N PRO A 534 -19.85 -23.65 0.02
CA PRO A 534 -20.97 -23.49 0.94
C PRO A 534 -20.57 -23.45 2.43
N VAL A 535 -19.47 -24.13 2.79
CA VAL A 535 -18.95 -24.15 4.18
C VAL A 535 -18.50 -22.76 4.65
N LYS A 536 -18.21 -21.85 3.71
CA LYS A 536 -17.84 -20.47 4.03
C LYS A 536 -19.05 -19.61 4.40
N ALA A 537 -20.28 -20.06 4.12
CA ALA A 537 -21.48 -19.32 4.51
C ALA A 537 -21.73 -19.46 6.02
N VAL A 538 -21.88 -18.30 6.69
CA VAL A 538 -22.22 -18.25 8.13
C VAL A 538 -23.69 -18.58 8.37
N SER A 539 -24.01 -18.98 9.60
CA SER A 539 -25.41 -19.15 10.04
C SER A 539 -26.25 -17.88 9.74
N GLY A 540 -27.52 -18.08 9.40
CA GLY A 540 -28.43 -16.97 9.05
C GLY A 540 -28.47 -16.61 7.56
N TYR A 541 -27.49 -17.06 6.79
CA TYR A 541 -27.46 -16.86 5.33
C TYR A 541 -28.22 -17.97 4.59
N LYS A 542 -29.06 -17.58 3.64
CA LYS A 542 -29.80 -18.50 2.76
C LYS A 542 -29.35 -18.31 1.33
N LYS A 543 -29.09 -19.42 0.62
CA LYS A 543 -28.75 -19.38 -0.79
C LYS A 543 -29.93 -18.87 -1.62
N ILE A 544 -29.68 -17.83 -2.44
CA ILE A 544 -30.71 -17.20 -3.26
C ILE A 544 -30.43 -17.29 -4.76
N LYS A 545 -29.16 -17.41 -5.17
CA LYS A 545 -28.77 -17.43 -6.58
C LYS A 545 -27.46 -18.18 -6.80
N GLU A 546 -27.27 -18.70 -8.01
CA GLU A 546 -26.02 -19.29 -8.49
C GLU A 546 -25.62 -18.72 -9.85
N SER A 547 -24.32 -18.71 -10.12
CA SER A 547 -23.73 -18.48 -11.44
C SER A 547 -22.44 -19.28 -11.53
N GLY A 548 -22.39 -20.25 -12.45
CA GLY A 548 -21.26 -21.17 -12.56
C GLY A 548 -20.96 -21.92 -11.26
N SER A 549 -19.74 -21.79 -10.77
CA SER A 549 -19.33 -22.38 -9.48
C SER A 549 -19.62 -21.48 -8.27
N LEU A 550 -20.12 -20.26 -8.48
CA LEU A 550 -20.37 -19.29 -7.43
C LEU A 550 -21.80 -19.33 -6.93
N SER A 551 -21.95 -19.17 -5.62
CA SER A 551 -23.24 -19.06 -4.96
C SER A 551 -23.39 -17.74 -4.24
N LEU A 552 -24.57 -17.14 -4.32
CA LEU A 552 -24.96 -15.93 -3.61
C LEU A 552 -25.91 -16.33 -2.46
N TYR A 553 -25.56 -15.87 -1.28
CA TYR A 553 -26.34 -16.06 -0.07
C TYR A 553 -26.83 -14.71 0.43
N GLU A 554 -28.00 -14.70 1.12
CA GLU A 554 -28.63 -13.51 1.70
C GLU A 554 -28.92 -13.73 3.19
N ASN A 555 -28.63 -12.70 3.99
CA ASN A 555 -29.05 -12.58 5.39
C ASN A 555 -29.91 -11.34 5.54
N ASN A 556 -31.15 -11.51 5.98
CA ASN A 556 -32.09 -10.41 6.20
C ASN A 556 -31.99 -9.81 7.60
N ASP A 557 -31.33 -10.47 8.54
CA ASP A 557 -31.17 -10.03 9.93
C ASP A 557 -29.97 -9.08 10.05
N VAL A 558 -29.94 -8.00 9.25
CA VAL A 558 -28.87 -6.98 9.26
C VAL A 558 -29.46 -5.61 9.60
N LEU A 559 -28.68 -4.78 10.31
CA LEU A 559 -29.06 -3.38 10.53
C LEU A 559 -29.13 -2.64 9.19
N PRO A 560 -30.03 -1.66 9.02
CA PRO A 560 -30.04 -0.80 7.84
C PRO A 560 -28.71 -0.08 7.66
N PHE A 561 -28.37 0.28 6.43
CA PHE A 561 -27.15 1.03 6.09
C PHE A 561 -27.03 2.34 6.90
N GLY A 562 -28.15 3.02 7.11
CA GLY A 562 -28.32 4.13 8.03
C GLY A 562 -29.69 4.05 8.70
N TYR A 563 -29.80 4.56 9.92
CA TYR A 563 -31.05 4.52 10.71
C TYR A 563 -31.07 5.58 11.81
N ALA A 564 -32.27 5.83 12.36
CA ALA A 564 -32.44 6.65 13.54
C ALA A 564 -33.03 5.84 14.69
N THR A 565 -32.70 6.22 15.93
CA THR A 565 -33.30 5.69 17.15
C THR A 565 -33.13 6.67 18.31
N ASN A 566 -34.02 6.56 19.32
CA ASN A 566 -33.90 7.25 20.60
C ASN A 566 -33.27 6.38 21.71
N ALA A 567 -32.88 5.14 21.39
CA ALA A 567 -32.09 4.30 22.29
C ALA A 567 -30.63 4.72 22.23
N LEU A 568 -30.15 5.37 23.28
CA LEU A 568 -28.81 5.99 23.31
C LEU A 568 -28.05 5.50 24.53
N ILE A 569 -26.70 5.36 24.36
CA ILE A 569 -25.78 5.12 25.47
C ILE A 569 -24.62 6.14 25.41
N GLY A 570 -24.30 6.73 26.57
CA GLY A 570 -23.20 7.69 26.65
C GLY A 570 -21.82 7.00 26.51
N ARG A 571 -20.87 7.67 25.86
CA ARG A 571 -19.52 7.18 25.60
C ARG A 571 -18.81 6.67 26.87
N LYS A 572 -18.98 7.37 27.99
CA LYS A 572 -18.34 6.99 29.26
C LYS A 572 -18.89 5.66 29.79
N GLU A 573 -20.21 5.45 29.70
CA GLU A 573 -20.86 4.21 30.13
C GLU A 573 -20.45 3.06 29.22
N TYR A 574 -20.51 3.25 27.88
CA TYR A 574 -20.08 2.27 26.93
C TYR A 574 -18.62 1.80 27.16
N ASN A 575 -17.70 2.73 27.40
CA ASN A 575 -16.30 2.40 27.65
C ASN A 575 -16.07 1.63 28.96
N SER A 576 -17.04 1.57 29.85
CA SER A 576 -16.98 0.74 31.07
C SER A 576 -17.44 -0.71 30.85
N LEU A 577 -18.08 -0.99 29.71
CA LEU A 577 -18.54 -2.32 29.37
C LEU A 577 -17.37 -3.19 28.84
N ASN A 578 -17.39 -4.45 29.25
CA ASN A 578 -16.46 -5.44 28.74
C ASN A 578 -17.15 -6.29 27.65
N TYR A 579 -16.36 -6.90 26.78
CA TYR A 579 -16.85 -7.90 25.84
C TYR A 579 -17.49 -9.08 26.58
N PRO A 580 -18.66 -9.59 26.14
CA PRO A 580 -19.40 -9.16 24.95
C PRO A 580 -20.51 -8.12 25.21
N TYR A 581 -20.64 -7.60 26.44
CA TYR A 581 -21.66 -6.62 26.81
C TYR A 581 -21.54 -5.32 25.98
N SER A 582 -20.32 -4.93 25.61
CA SER A 582 -20.09 -3.78 24.71
C SER A 582 -20.63 -4.03 23.30
N VAL A 583 -20.56 -5.27 22.81
CA VAL A 583 -21.15 -5.64 21.51
C VAL A 583 -22.67 -5.55 21.55
N GLU A 584 -23.31 -6.11 22.59
CA GLU A 584 -24.75 -6.00 22.74
C GLU A 584 -25.22 -4.53 22.87
N ALA A 585 -24.46 -3.70 23.60
CA ALA A 585 -24.74 -2.28 23.72
C ALA A 585 -24.68 -1.54 22.36
N LEU A 586 -23.77 -1.91 21.45
CA LEU A 586 -23.72 -1.40 20.08
C LEU A 586 -24.97 -1.73 19.27
N PHE A 587 -25.54 -2.92 19.47
CA PHE A 587 -26.76 -3.32 18.77
C PHE A 587 -28.00 -2.67 19.34
N ASN A 588 -28.04 -2.40 20.64
CA ASN A 588 -29.22 -1.90 21.31
C ASN A 588 -29.27 -0.38 21.44
N ASN A 589 -28.16 0.33 21.18
CA ASN A 589 -28.08 1.78 21.35
C ASN A 589 -27.21 2.42 20.28
N ILE A 590 -27.42 3.71 19.99
CA ILE A 590 -26.39 4.56 19.36
C ILE A 590 -25.50 5.12 20.46
N ILE A 591 -24.17 4.98 20.32
CA ILE A 591 -23.22 5.57 21.25
C ILE A 591 -23.02 7.03 20.91
N VAL A 592 -23.28 7.90 21.89
CA VAL A 592 -23.13 9.36 21.77
C VAL A 592 -22.10 9.89 22.78
N GLU A 593 -21.47 11.01 22.48
CA GLU A 593 -20.50 11.63 23.41
C GLU A 593 -21.13 12.14 24.70
N ASP A 594 -22.39 12.61 24.63
CA ASP A 594 -23.15 13.13 25.76
C ASP A 594 -23.56 12.03 26.77
N LYS A 595 -23.75 12.43 28.01
CA LYS A 595 -24.27 11.53 29.05
C LYS A 595 -25.75 11.24 28.78
N THR A 596 -26.18 9.99 28.87
CA THR A 596 -27.56 9.55 28.77
C THR A 596 -28.18 9.33 30.15
N GLU A 597 -29.53 9.45 30.22
CA GLU A 597 -30.27 9.28 31.48
C GLU A 597 -30.52 7.82 31.85
N LYS A 598 -30.58 6.92 30.83
CA LYS A 598 -30.84 5.49 31.01
C LYS A 598 -29.56 4.70 31.08
N SER A 599 -29.45 3.79 32.04
CA SER A 599 -28.37 2.82 32.11
C SER A 599 -28.63 1.62 31.19
N PHE A 600 -27.61 1.10 30.58
CA PHE A 600 -27.67 -0.10 29.76
C PHE A 600 -27.90 -1.34 30.64
N SER A 601 -28.83 -2.22 30.24
CA SER A 601 -29.01 -3.55 30.81
C SER A 601 -28.76 -4.61 29.75
N SER A 602 -28.16 -5.73 30.13
CA SER A 602 -27.74 -6.79 29.21
C SER A 602 -28.58 -8.05 29.36
N ASP A 603 -28.92 -8.70 28.27
CA ASP A 603 -29.58 -10.01 28.19
C ASP A 603 -28.56 -11.17 28.06
N ILE A 604 -27.25 -10.87 27.94
CA ILE A 604 -26.20 -11.84 27.86
C ILE A 604 -26.11 -12.71 29.12
N LYS A 605 -26.12 -14.02 28.94
CA LYS A 605 -25.89 -15.01 29.98
C LYS A 605 -24.43 -15.52 29.94
N LYS A 606 -23.77 -15.46 31.08
CA LYS A 606 -22.48 -16.10 31.26
C LYS A 606 -22.67 -17.58 31.51
N VAL A 607 -21.97 -18.40 30.69
CA VAL A 607 -22.03 -19.88 30.79
C VAL A 607 -20.67 -20.43 31.24
N ARG A 608 -20.59 -21.75 31.42
CA ARG A 608 -19.31 -22.42 31.73
C ARG A 608 -18.32 -22.20 30.58
N SER A 609 -17.04 -22.07 30.90
CA SER A 609 -16.00 -21.93 29.89
C SER A 609 -15.76 -23.23 29.16
N ILE A 610 -15.43 -23.17 27.89
CA ILE A 610 -14.85 -24.32 27.16
C ILE A 610 -13.55 -24.74 27.83
N ASN A 611 -13.22 -26.04 27.76
CA ASN A 611 -11.98 -26.58 28.30
C ASN A 611 -11.20 -27.26 27.17
N PHE A 612 -9.97 -26.83 27.00
CA PHE A 612 -9.04 -27.50 26.09
C PHE A 612 -8.54 -28.80 26.75
N THR A 613 -8.54 -29.91 26.00
CA THR A 613 -8.14 -31.21 26.52
C THR A 613 -6.62 -31.26 26.68
N GLU A 614 -6.15 -31.66 27.85
CA GLU A 614 -4.73 -31.88 28.09
C GLU A 614 -4.21 -33.01 27.22
N CYS A 615 -3.04 -32.81 26.64
CA CYS A 615 -2.33 -33.73 25.77
C CYS A 615 -0.83 -33.39 25.77
N ASP A 616 -0.05 -34.10 24.97
CA ASP A 616 1.41 -33.84 24.88
C ASP A 616 1.74 -32.39 24.49
N GLN A 617 0.83 -31.72 23.75
CA GLN A 617 0.97 -30.33 23.26
C GLN A 617 0.32 -29.30 24.17
N ILE A 618 -0.59 -29.71 25.07
CA ILE A 618 -1.31 -28.78 25.99
C ILE A 618 -1.16 -29.25 27.42
N LYS A 619 -0.62 -28.38 28.26
CA LYS A 619 -0.60 -28.57 29.72
C LYS A 619 -1.46 -27.51 30.39
N ARG A 620 -2.23 -27.94 31.41
CA ARG A 620 -3.08 -27.05 32.19
C ARG A 620 -2.54 -26.92 33.62
N GLU A 621 -2.28 -25.69 34.04
CA GLU A 621 -1.87 -25.39 35.41
C GLU A 621 -2.59 -24.13 35.88
N TRP A 622 -3.29 -24.21 37.03
CA TRP A 622 -3.94 -23.06 37.67
C TRP A 622 -4.84 -22.21 36.71
N GLY A 623 -5.59 -22.89 35.82
CA GLY A 623 -6.47 -22.21 34.86
C GLY A 623 -5.78 -21.60 33.65
N LYS A 624 -4.48 -21.81 33.54
CA LYS A 624 -3.63 -21.43 32.40
C LYS A 624 -3.34 -22.66 31.54
N TYR A 625 -3.47 -22.55 30.25
CA TYR A 625 -3.05 -23.54 29.26
C TYR A 625 -1.73 -23.10 28.64
N THR A 626 -0.74 -23.96 28.66
CA THR A 626 0.55 -23.79 27.96
C THR A 626 0.56 -24.72 26.77
N ILE A 627 0.61 -24.13 25.59
CA ILE A 627 0.76 -24.80 24.31
C ILE A 627 2.27 -24.89 23.99
N ASP A 628 2.75 -26.09 23.65
CA ASP A 628 4.12 -26.33 23.20
C ASP A 628 4.10 -27.38 22.08
N ALA A 629 3.92 -26.93 20.84
CA ALA A 629 3.67 -27.80 19.69
C ALA A 629 4.73 -27.59 18.60
N LYS A 630 5.21 -28.72 18.02
CA LYS A 630 6.15 -28.68 16.87
C LYS A 630 5.47 -28.49 15.53
N LYS A 631 4.19 -28.80 15.44
CA LYS A 631 3.32 -28.68 14.26
C LYS A 631 1.93 -28.25 14.70
N PRO A 632 1.16 -27.56 13.86
CA PRO A 632 -0.25 -27.30 14.13
C PRO A 632 -1.01 -28.60 14.42
N PHE A 633 -2.01 -28.53 15.31
CA PHE A 633 -2.84 -29.66 15.69
C PHE A 633 -4.27 -29.20 15.97
N THR A 634 -5.19 -30.16 16.02
CA THR A 634 -6.62 -29.93 16.15
C THR A 634 -7.19 -30.66 17.34
N GLN A 635 -8.14 -30.05 18.03
CA GLN A 635 -9.00 -30.72 19.02
C GLN A 635 -10.47 -30.45 18.69
N GLU A 636 -11.30 -31.42 18.94
CA GLU A 636 -12.76 -31.23 19.03
C GLU A 636 -13.11 -30.96 20.50
N ILE A 637 -13.78 -29.85 20.75
CA ILE A 637 -14.11 -29.38 22.10
C ILE A 637 -15.62 -29.34 22.24
N THR A 638 -16.14 -30.05 23.23
CA THR A 638 -17.57 -30.02 23.60
C THR A 638 -17.90 -28.62 24.13
N LEU A 639 -18.98 -28.03 23.62
CA LEU A 639 -19.51 -26.78 24.12
C LEU A 639 -20.11 -26.95 25.54
N PRO A 640 -20.07 -25.90 26.36
CA PRO A 640 -20.66 -25.99 27.71
C PRO A 640 -22.18 -26.12 27.71
N GLU A 641 -22.82 -25.69 26.62
CA GLU A 641 -24.27 -25.78 26.38
C GLU A 641 -24.49 -26.09 24.90
N THR A 642 -25.52 -26.87 24.57
CA THR A 642 -25.97 -27.12 23.20
C THR A 642 -26.64 -25.88 22.66
N LEU A 643 -26.14 -25.32 21.56
CA LEU A 643 -26.68 -24.12 20.95
C LEU A 643 -27.93 -24.42 20.12
N THR A 644 -28.94 -23.58 20.24
CA THR A 644 -30.07 -23.54 19.30
C THR A 644 -29.72 -22.69 18.06
N ASN A 645 -30.54 -22.78 17.02
CA ASN A 645 -30.35 -21.99 15.79
C ASN A 645 -30.50 -20.46 16.00
N ASN A 646 -31.08 -20.07 17.11
CA ASN A 646 -31.29 -18.66 17.47
C ASN A 646 -30.26 -18.15 18.48
N GLU A 647 -29.34 -18.98 18.96
CA GLU A 647 -28.32 -18.57 19.94
C GLU A 647 -26.98 -18.30 19.34
N ILE A 648 -26.31 -17.32 19.91
CA ILE A 648 -24.93 -16.95 19.60
C ILE A 648 -24.09 -17.16 20.85
N MET A 649 -22.99 -17.90 20.73
CA MET A 649 -22.01 -18.04 21.81
C MET A 649 -20.79 -17.20 21.52
N PHE A 650 -20.42 -16.36 22.46
CA PHE A 650 -19.18 -15.61 22.47
C PHE A 650 -18.12 -16.34 23.26
N VAL A 651 -16.94 -16.54 22.67
CA VAL A 651 -15.78 -17.12 23.33
C VAL A 651 -14.65 -16.11 23.35
N SER A 652 -14.04 -15.93 24.51
CA SER A 652 -12.94 -14.98 24.69
C SER A 652 -11.86 -15.58 25.55
N PHE A 653 -10.58 -15.38 25.17
CA PHE A 653 -9.41 -15.73 25.98
C PHE A 653 -8.18 -14.88 25.63
N ASN A 654 -7.25 -14.80 26.56
CA ASN A 654 -6.00 -14.07 26.35
C ASN A 654 -4.91 -15.03 25.84
N VAL A 655 -4.06 -14.52 24.92
CA VAL A 655 -2.92 -15.25 24.36
C VAL A 655 -1.64 -14.47 24.64
N ASN A 656 -0.59 -15.18 25.06
CA ASN A 656 0.72 -14.59 25.29
C ASN A 656 1.81 -15.46 24.65
N ASN A 657 2.50 -14.93 23.65
CA ASN A 657 3.64 -15.58 22.99
C ASN A 657 4.99 -14.98 23.40
N ASP A 658 5.01 -13.95 24.26
CA ASP A 658 6.26 -13.36 24.77
C ASP A 658 6.70 -14.07 26.05
N ILE A 659 7.02 -15.34 25.91
CA ILE A 659 7.46 -16.25 26.95
C ILE A 659 8.76 -16.94 26.56
N LYS A 660 9.46 -17.51 27.52
CA LYS A 660 10.70 -18.27 27.28
C LYS A 660 10.47 -19.48 26.36
N GLY A 661 11.13 -19.44 25.20
CA GLY A 661 10.96 -20.45 24.13
C GLY A 661 9.81 -20.17 23.17
N GLY A 662 9.04 -19.10 23.39
CA GLY A 662 8.01 -18.58 22.50
C GLY A 662 8.59 -17.56 21.49
N ARG A 663 7.96 -16.39 21.37
CA ARG A 663 8.34 -15.26 20.49
C ARG A 663 8.19 -15.55 18.99
N LYS A 664 7.32 -16.50 18.65
CA LYS A 664 6.84 -16.75 17.30
C LYS A 664 5.40 -16.30 17.17
N ASP A 665 4.90 -16.27 15.94
CA ASP A 665 3.47 -16.11 15.70
C ASP A 665 2.69 -17.21 16.44
N ALA A 666 1.61 -16.80 17.10
CA ALA A 666 0.65 -17.74 17.72
C ALA A 666 -0.73 -17.46 17.11
N TRP A 667 -1.42 -18.52 16.72
CA TRP A 667 -2.80 -18.40 16.24
C TRP A 667 -3.64 -19.56 16.76
N VAL A 668 -4.92 -19.27 16.95
CA VAL A 668 -5.96 -20.27 17.24
C VAL A 668 -7.09 -20.04 16.25
N SER A 669 -7.69 -21.11 15.75
CA SER A 669 -8.89 -21.05 14.90
C SER A 669 -9.99 -21.87 15.54
N ILE A 670 -11.19 -21.33 15.61
CA ILE A 670 -12.41 -22.02 16.05
C ILE A 670 -13.38 -22.07 14.86
N ASN A 671 -13.77 -23.26 14.44
CA ASN A 671 -14.64 -23.48 13.28
C ASN A 671 -14.20 -22.70 12.03
N GLY A 672 -12.88 -22.61 11.79
CA GLY A 672 -12.31 -21.90 10.64
C GLY A 672 -12.00 -20.42 10.90
N ASN A 673 -12.65 -19.78 11.87
CA ASN A 673 -12.36 -18.40 12.22
C ASN A 673 -11.06 -18.29 13.00
N LYS A 674 -10.14 -17.42 12.57
CA LYS A 674 -8.75 -17.42 13.00
C LYS A 674 -8.32 -16.10 13.62
N ASN A 675 -7.87 -16.15 14.88
CA ASN A 675 -7.14 -15.06 15.51
C ASN A 675 -5.64 -15.33 15.54
N LYS A 676 -4.82 -14.32 15.30
CA LYS A 676 -3.37 -14.39 15.27
C LYS A 676 -2.74 -13.27 16.09
N LEU A 677 -1.78 -13.65 16.93
CA LEU A 677 -0.83 -12.76 17.59
C LEU A 677 0.52 -12.92 16.91
N THR A 678 1.04 -11.85 16.31
CA THR A 678 2.32 -11.89 15.61
C THR A 678 3.51 -11.92 16.56
N ALA A 679 4.69 -12.31 16.07
CA ALA A 679 5.92 -12.37 16.87
C ALA A 679 6.26 -10.99 17.47
N PRO A 680 6.62 -10.91 18.77
CA PRO A 680 6.86 -9.61 19.44
C PRO A 680 8.00 -8.79 18.83
N ASP A 681 8.99 -9.45 18.21
CA ASP A 681 10.15 -8.78 17.59
C ASP A 681 9.90 -8.36 16.13
N TRP A 682 8.72 -8.65 15.59
CA TRP A 682 8.43 -8.32 14.22
C TRP A 682 7.99 -6.86 14.07
N LYS A 683 8.48 -6.18 13.03
CA LYS A 683 8.17 -4.75 12.78
C LYS A 683 6.68 -4.43 12.60
N TYR A 684 5.86 -5.43 12.28
CA TYR A 684 4.41 -5.33 12.14
C TYR A 684 3.69 -6.07 13.29
N TYR A 685 4.24 -6.02 14.51
CA TYR A 685 3.60 -6.61 15.67
C TYR A 685 2.18 -6.06 15.85
N ASN A 686 1.20 -6.94 15.81
CA ASN A 686 -0.21 -6.55 15.87
C ASN A 686 -0.76 -6.39 17.30
N ASN A 687 -0.02 -6.86 18.31
CA ASN A 687 -0.41 -6.84 19.73
C ASN A 687 -1.82 -7.44 20.02
N ASN A 688 -2.32 -8.32 19.15
CA ASN A 688 -3.61 -8.99 19.30
C ASN A 688 -3.52 -10.05 20.40
N ARG A 689 -3.51 -9.64 21.67
CA ARG A 689 -3.36 -10.54 22.82
C ARG A 689 -4.69 -11.10 23.32
N ARG A 690 -5.81 -10.65 22.79
CA ARG A 690 -7.13 -11.09 23.17
C ARG A 690 -7.81 -11.69 21.95
N PHE A 691 -8.08 -12.98 22.01
CA PHE A 691 -8.77 -13.70 20.95
C PHE A 691 -10.24 -13.83 21.29
N GLU A 692 -11.08 -13.48 20.36
CA GLU A 692 -12.53 -13.45 20.50
C GLU A 692 -13.18 -14.10 19.29
N TYR A 693 -14.20 -14.90 19.55
CA TYR A 693 -14.89 -15.69 18.55
C TYR A 693 -16.39 -15.62 18.75
N VAL A 694 -17.10 -15.62 17.65
CA VAL A 694 -18.54 -15.73 17.57
C VAL A 694 -18.87 -17.12 17.01
N ILE A 695 -19.54 -17.95 17.80
CA ILE A 695 -19.92 -19.30 17.42
C ILE A 695 -21.43 -19.32 17.22
N THR A 696 -21.85 -19.84 16.07
CA THR A 696 -23.26 -20.05 15.72
C THR A 696 -23.43 -21.46 15.20
N THR A 697 -24.64 -22.00 15.21
CA THR A 697 -24.98 -23.22 14.51
C THR A 697 -25.17 -22.94 13.02
N GLY A 698 -24.78 -23.85 12.15
CA GLY A 698 -24.92 -23.71 10.70
C GLY A 698 -24.95 -25.06 10.02
N GLN A 699 -25.01 -25.09 8.67
CA GLN A 699 -25.19 -26.33 7.91
C GLN A 699 -24.14 -27.42 8.22
N ASP A 700 -22.90 -27.00 8.62
CA ASP A 700 -21.79 -27.90 8.89
C ASP A 700 -21.17 -27.74 10.28
N TYR A 701 -21.80 -26.99 11.18
CA TYR A 701 -21.31 -26.79 12.55
C TYR A 701 -22.21 -27.52 13.55
N SER A 702 -21.58 -28.33 14.39
CA SER A 702 -22.28 -29.02 15.47
C SER A 702 -22.85 -28.03 16.48
N ALA A 703 -24.02 -28.32 17.00
CA ALA A 703 -24.67 -27.53 18.05
C ALA A 703 -24.01 -27.72 19.43
N ASP A 704 -23.21 -28.78 19.60
CA ASP A 704 -22.67 -29.22 20.91
C ASP A 704 -21.14 -29.32 20.92
N SER A 705 -20.45 -29.14 19.77
CA SER A 705 -18.99 -29.18 19.70
C SER A 705 -18.42 -28.18 18.70
N VAL A 706 -17.16 -27.82 18.89
CA VAL A 706 -16.39 -26.97 17.98
C VAL A 706 -15.03 -27.57 17.68
N LYS A 707 -14.56 -27.35 16.46
CA LYS A 707 -13.24 -27.74 16.02
C LYS A 707 -12.25 -26.59 16.29
N VAL A 708 -11.28 -26.83 17.17
CA VAL A 708 -10.26 -25.84 17.53
C VAL A 708 -8.92 -26.26 16.95
N ASN A 709 -8.31 -25.39 16.15
CA ASN A 709 -6.97 -25.59 15.60
C ASN A 709 -5.99 -24.66 16.30
N PHE A 710 -4.86 -25.21 16.70
CA PHE A 710 -3.76 -24.50 17.38
C PHE A 710 -2.54 -24.40 16.46
N SER A 711 -1.85 -23.26 16.49
CA SER A 711 -0.55 -23.13 15.79
C SER A 711 0.53 -23.99 16.44
N ASP A 712 1.60 -24.23 15.71
CA ASP A 712 2.88 -24.61 16.29
C ASP A 712 3.46 -23.46 17.12
N GLY A 713 4.50 -23.78 17.89
CA GLY A 713 5.20 -22.83 18.77
C GLY A 713 4.83 -22.99 20.23
N LYS A 714 5.34 -22.07 21.05
CA LYS A 714 5.11 -22.04 22.49
C LYS A 714 4.43 -20.77 22.90
N TYR A 715 3.24 -20.86 23.50
CA TYR A 715 2.46 -19.74 24.00
C TYR A 715 1.48 -20.16 25.09
N GLU A 716 0.91 -19.18 25.79
CA GLU A 716 -0.02 -19.39 26.88
C GLU A 716 -1.41 -18.86 26.53
N ILE A 717 -2.44 -19.58 27.00
CA ILE A 717 -3.84 -19.18 26.93
C ILE A 717 -4.36 -19.05 28.37
N THR A 718 -5.01 -17.93 28.67
CA THR A 718 -5.57 -17.63 29.99
C THR A 718 -6.95 -16.97 29.88
N ASN A 719 -7.71 -16.94 30.99
CA ASN A 719 -8.98 -16.23 31.07
C ASN A 719 -10.02 -16.67 30.01
N VAL A 720 -10.16 -17.97 29.78
CA VAL A 720 -11.20 -18.51 28.89
C VAL A 720 -12.56 -18.26 29.46
N ARG A 721 -13.44 -17.60 28.69
CA ARG A 721 -14.80 -17.21 29.07
C ARG A 721 -15.76 -17.48 27.93
N CYS A 722 -16.96 -17.93 28.26
CA CYS A 722 -18.05 -18.14 27.32
C CYS A 722 -19.31 -17.42 27.78
N TYR A 723 -20.07 -16.94 26.82
CA TYR A 723 -21.34 -16.23 27.03
C TYR A 723 -22.31 -16.61 25.92
N VAL A 724 -23.60 -16.58 26.18
CA VAL A 724 -24.65 -16.87 25.21
C VAL A 724 -25.68 -15.74 25.22
N ILE A 725 -26.22 -15.44 24.06
CA ILE A 725 -27.34 -14.51 23.84
C ILE A 725 -28.26 -15.05 22.75
N ASP A 726 -29.56 -14.77 22.87
CA ASP A 726 -30.49 -14.96 21.78
C ASP A 726 -30.27 -13.92 20.68
N LYS A 727 -30.20 -14.33 19.43
CA LYS A 727 -30.01 -13.44 18.29
C LYS A 727 -31.07 -12.36 18.21
N ASP A 728 -32.32 -12.70 18.54
CA ASP A 728 -33.45 -11.75 18.53
C ASP A 728 -33.27 -10.60 19.54
N SER A 729 -32.46 -10.80 20.59
CA SER A 729 -32.10 -9.71 21.52
C SER A 729 -31.16 -8.66 20.93
N LEU A 730 -30.50 -8.96 19.81
CA LEU A 730 -29.67 -8.02 19.07
C LEU A 730 -30.45 -7.29 17.96
N VAL A 731 -31.64 -7.81 17.58
CA VAL A 731 -32.46 -7.18 16.54
C VAL A 731 -33.30 -6.09 17.21
N ARG A 732 -33.05 -4.84 16.86
CA ARG A 732 -33.79 -3.70 17.39
C ARG A 732 -34.73 -3.08 16.35
N ASP A 733 -35.84 -2.51 16.83
CA ASP A 733 -36.69 -1.65 16.01
C ASP A 733 -36.01 -0.28 15.84
N VAL A 734 -35.64 0.04 14.63
CA VAL A 734 -34.99 1.30 14.24
C VAL A 734 -35.74 1.92 13.08
N ASP A 735 -35.67 3.21 12.92
CA ASP A 735 -36.24 3.94 11.80
C ASP A 735 -35.23 3.93 10.62
N PRO A 736 -35.46 3.15 9.55
CA PRO A 736 -34.49 2.95 8.49
C PRO A 736 -34.37 4.19 7.56
N PHE A 737 -33.17 4.50 7.12
CA PHE A 737 -32.90 5.52 6.13
C PHE A 737 -32.94 4.91 4.72
N MET A 738 -33.90 5.38 3.93
CA MET A 738 -34.10 4.95 2.55
C MET A 738 -33.26 5.80 1.61
N ILE A 739 -32.10 5.25 1.19
CA ILE A 739 -31.18 5.95 0.28
C ILE A 739 -31.72 5.92 -1.15
N ASP A 740 -31.78 7.08 -1.79
CA ASP A 740 -32.13 7.19 -3.21
C ASP A 740 -30.88 6.92 -4.08
N LYS A 741 -30.79 5.73 -4.64
CA LYS A 741 -29.69 5.32 -5.53
C LYS A 741 -29.54 6.16 -6.79
N LYS A 742 -30.62 6.81 -7.26
CA LYS A 742 -30.58 7.60 -8.51
C LYS A 742 -29.86 8.92 -8.31
N THR A 743 -29.99 9.48 -7.10
CA THR A 743 -29.39 10.78 -6.77
C THR A 743 -28.19 10.67 -5.83
N SER A 744 -27.89 9.46 -5.31
CA SER A 744 -26.74 9.18 -4.46
C SER A 744 -25.61 8.59 -5.27
N HIS A 745 -24.48 9.30 -5.34
CA HIS A 745 -23.31 8.84 -6.07
C HIS A 745 -22.05 9.63 -5.66
N GLY A 746 -20.95 8.93 -5.54
CA GLY A 746 -19.67 9.55 -5.18
C GLY A 746 -19.77 10.27 -3.84
N ASP A 747 -19.61 11.58 -3.90
CA ASP A 747 -19.50 12.46 -2.72
C ASP A 747 -20.84 12.79 -2.05
N VAL A 748 -21.98 12.35 -2.61
CA VAL A 748 -23.33 12.74 -2.17
C VAL A 748 -24.20 11.53 -1.90
N ILE A 749 -24.89 11.53 -0.75
CA ILE A 749 -25.90 10.55 -0.38
C ILE A 749 -27.20 11.30 -0.07
N ASN A 750 -28.25 10.97 -0.81
CA ASN A 750 -29.61 11.51 -0.62
C ASN A 750 -30.55 10.40 -0.19
N GLY A 751 -31.58 10.75 0.56
CA GLY A 751 -32.63 9.80 0.94
C GLY A 751 -33.67 10.41 1.82
N THR A 752 -34.58 9.56 2.32
CA THR A 752 -35.69 9.92 3.23
C THR A 752 -35.70 9.02 4.44
N ILE A 753 -36.25 9.53 5.55
CA ILE A 753 -36.40 8.78 6.79
C ILE A 753 -37.67 9.23 7.51
N ASP A 754 -38.41 8.28 8.09
CA ASP A 754 -39.56 8.54 8.95
C ASP A 754 -39.17 8.25 10.39
N VAL A 755 -38.94 9.31 11.19
CA VAL A 755 -38.44 9.21 12.57
C VAL A 755 -39.59 9.21 13.55
N LYS A 756 -39.72 8.13 14.33
CA LYS A 756 -40.83 7.96 15.32
C LYS A 756 -40.68 8.85 16.54
N ASN A 757 -39.45 9.09 16.99
CA ASN A 757 -39.12 9.87 18.18
C ASN A 757 -37.86 10.72 17.97
N ASP A 758 -37.75 11.87 18.64
CA ASP A 758 -36.52 12.64 18.68
C ASP A 758 -35.38 11.75 19.15
N GLY A 759 -34.24 11.78 18.43
CA GLY A 759 -33.14 10.90 18.72
C GLY A 759 -31.85 11.25 17.92
N TYR A 760 -31.12 10.23 17.58
CA TYR A 760 -29.94 10.32 16.75
C TYR A 760 -30.08 9.47 15.50
N PHE A 761 -29.53 10.00 14.43
CA PHE A 761 -29.27 9.28 13.20
C PHE A 761 -27.81 8.79 13.22
N THR A 762 -27.58 7.57 12.73
CA THR A 762 -26.26 7.03 12.41
C THR A 762 -26.28 6.34 11.06
N ILE A 763 -25.15 6.37 10.37
CA ILE A 763 -24.94 5.63 9.12
C ILE A 763 -23.63 4.89 9.22
N SER A 764 -23.57 3.63 8.79
CA SER A 764 -22.36 2.80 8.86
C SER A 764 -21.28 3.22 7.87
N ILE A 765 -21.02 4.54 7.80
CA ILE A 765 -19.94 5.20 7.06
C ILE A 765 -18.99 5.81 8.09
N PRO A 766 -17.67 5.49 8.02
CA PRO A 766 -16.69 6.02 8.96
C PRO A 766 -16.64 7.56 8.95
N TYR A 767 -16.77 8.15 10.14
CA TYR A 767 -16.66 9.60 10.28
C TYR A 767 -15.24 10.09 10.00
N THR A 768 -15.16 11.18 9.27
CA THR A 768 -13.93 11.96 9.07
C THR A 768 -14.30 13.41 8.82
N ASP A 769 -13.36 14.34 9.04
CA ASP A 769 -13.58 15.75 8.73
C ASP A 769 -13.89 15.91 7.24
N GLY A 770 -14.86 16.77 6.92
CA GLY A 770 -15.31 17.03 5.56
C GLY A 770 -16.74 16.61 5.25
N PHE A 771 -17.42 15.90 6.16
CA PHE A 771 -18.85 15.64 6.05
C PHE A 771 -19.68 16.87 6.41
N THR A 772 -20.73 17.11 5.62
CA THR A 772 -21.84 18.04 5.90
C THR A 772 -23.15 17.27 5.71
N ALA A 773 -24.14 17.59 6.51
CA ALA A 773 -25.46 16.99 6.38
C ALA A 773 -26.56 18.05 6.44
N GLU A 774 -27.62 17.84 5.69
CA GLU A 774 -28.83 18.68 5.67
C GLU A 774 -30.05 17.82 5.96
N ILE A 775 -30.93 18.32 6.82
CA ILE A 775 -32.26 17.78 7.04
C ILE A 775 -33.26 18.84 6.55
N ASP A 776 -34.10 18.49 5.56
CA ASP A 776 -35.07 19.39 4.93
C ASP A 776 -34.46 20.71 4.44
N GLY A 777 -33.25 20.61 3.87
CA GLY A 777 -32.48 21.76 3.37
C GLY A 777 -31.83 22.64 4.46
N LYS A 778 -31.85 22.22 5.73
CA LYS A 778 -31.16 22.92 6.82
C LYS A 778 -29.93 22.13 7.24
N GLU A 779 -28.79 22.78 7.27
CA GLU A 779 -27.54 22.18 7.73
C GLU A 779 -27.63 21.76 9.21
N VAL A 780 -27.11 20.57 9.50
CA VAL A 780 -26.99 19.99 10.85
C VAL A 780 -25.55 19.65 11.14
N GLN A 781 -25.18 19.70 12.41
CA GLN A 781 -23.83 19.40 12.84
C GLN A 781 -23.59 17.89 12.79
N CYS A 782 -22.64 17.47 11.95
CA CYS A 782 -22.14 16.10 11.93
C CYS A 782 -21.26 15.80 13.14
N GLU A 783 -21.43 14.63 13.74
CA GLU A 783 -20.64 14.17 14.87
C GLU A 783 -20.32 12.67 14.75
N LYS A 784 -19.45 12.19 15.61
CA LYS A 784 -19.06 10.78 15.63
C LYS A 784 -20.00 10.00 16.54
N THR A 785 -20.71 9.03 15.97
CA THR A 785 -21.54 8.05 16.69
C THR A 785 -20.88 6.67 16.64
N ASP A 786 -21.33 5.78 17.51
CA ASP A 786 -20.86 4.37 17.57
C ASP A 786 -19.32 4.25 17.50
N THR A 787 -18.62 5.19 18.13
CA THR A 787 -17.16 5.28 18.20
C THR A 787 -16.43 5.61 16.91
N ALA A 788 -17.01 5.35 15.74
CA ALA A 788 -16.33 5.45 14.45
C ALA A 788 -17.18 6.04 13.31
N PHE A 789 -18.49 6.14 13.45
CA PHE A 789 -19.39 6.40 12.33
C PHE A 789 -19.97 7.80 12.33
N LEU A 790 -20.49 8.19 11.16
CA LEU A 790 -21.15 9.47 10.97
C LEU A 790 -22.56 9.45 11.57
N GLY A 791 -22.89 10.46 12.37
CA GLY A 791 -24.23 10.66 12.88
C GLY A 791 -24.53 12.11 13.21
N PHE A 792 -25.75 12.38 13.61
CA PHE A 792 -26.25 13.69 14.05
C PHE A 792 -27.60 13.56 14.73
N LYS A 793 -27.99 14.60 15.46
CA LYS A 793 -29.31 14.70 16.08
C LYS A 793 -30.40 14.84 15.03
N ILE A 794 -31.50 14.11 15.18
CA ILE A 794 -32.62 14.16 14.25
C ILE A 794 -33.93 14.27 15.03
N PRO A 795 -34.84 15.22 14.68
CA PRO A 795 -36.14 15.33 15.30
C PRO A 795 -37.13 14.28 14.78
N LYS A 796 -38.21 14.09 15.48
CA LYS A 796 -39.36 13.29 15.04
C LYS A 796 -39.98 13.89 13.78
N GLY A 797 -40.35 13.05 12.81
CA GLY A 797 -41.02 13.44 11.57
C GLY A 797 -40.52 12.71 10.35
N SER A 798 -41.14 13.01 9.20
CA SER A 798 -40.65 12.55 7.89
C SER A 798 -39.69 13.58 7.33
N HIS A 799 -38.49 13.16 7.01
CA HIS A 799 -37.40 14.06 6.60
C HIS A 799 -36.76 13.65 5.27
N SER A 800 -36.41 14.65 4.49
CA SER A 800 -35.45 14.50 3.35
C SER A 800 -34.06 14.83 3.83
N MET A 801 -33.10 13.97 3.57
CA MET A 801 -31.72 14.13 4.03
C MET A 801 -30.75 14.13 2.87
N LYS A 802 -29.72 14.99 3.00
CA LYS A 802 -28.58 15.04 2.10
C LYS A 802 -27.29 15.03 2.91
N ILE A 803 -26.43 14.08 2.64
CA ILE A 803 -25.09 13.98 3.23
C ILE A 803 -24.08 14.19 2.12
N THR A 804 -23.13 15.10 2.34
CA THR A 804 -22.08 15.43 1.33
C THR A 804 -20.71 15.33 1.99
N PHE A 805 -19.75 14.79 1.26
CA PHE A 805 -18.36 14.77 1.68
C PHE A 805 -17.49 15.62 0.76
N THR A 806 -16.66 16.46 1.34
CA THR A 806 -15.63 17.22 0.63
C THR A 806 -14.28 16.96 1.29
N ALA A 807 -13.34 16.38 0.55
CA ALA A 807 -12.03 16.06 1.10
C ALA A 807 -11.34 17.33 1.64
N PRO A 808 -10.86 17.33 2.89
CA PRO A 808 -10.20 18.48 3.47
C PRO A 808 -9.03 18.96 2.62
N LEU A 809 -8.90 20.28 2.48
CA LEU A 809 -7.90 20.97 1.67
C LEU A 809 -8.03 20.79 0.14
N LEU A 810 -9.01 20.05 -0.39
CA LEU A 810 -9.18 19.84 -1.82
C LEU A 810 -9.38 21.17 -2.58
N HIS A 811 -10.30 22.02 -2.15
CA HIS A 811 -10.55 23.32 -2.80
C HIS A 811 -9.29 24.20 -2.83
N LYS A 812 -8.54 24.25 -1.72
CA LYS A 812 -7.25 24.96 -1.66
C LYS A 812 -6.23 24.35 -2.63
N GLY A 813 -6.21 23.03 -2.73
CA GLY A 813 -5.38 22.28 -3.68
C GLY A 813 -5.71 22.62 -5.13
N ILE A 814 -6.99 22.63 -5.50
CA ILE A 814 -7.46 23.00 -6.86
C ILE A 814 -7.03 24.44 -7.21
N VAL A 815 -7.27 25.40 -6.31
CA VAL A 815 -6.91 26.82 -6.54
C VAL A 815 -5.41 26.97 -6.73
N LEU A 816 -4.59 26.34 -5.86
CA LEU A 816 -3.13 26.41 -5.98
C LEU A 816 -2.61 25.73 -7.23
N SER A 817 -3.17 24.56 -7.58
CA SER A 817 -2.80 23.87 -8.82
C SER A 817 -3.16 24.68 -10.06
N GLY A 818 -4.33 25.33 -10.08
CA GLY A 818 -4.75 26.23 -11.14
C GLY A 818 -3.81 27.43 -11.28
N ALA A 819 -3.48 28.11 -10.17
CA ALA A 819 -2.52 29.21 -10.17
C ALA A 819 -1.13 28.76 -10.64
N GLY A 820 -0.65 27.63 -10.17
CA GLY A 820 0.61 27.02 -10.61
C GLY A 820 0.63 26.73 -12.11
N LEU A 821 -0.46 26.21 -12.65
CA LEU A 821 -0.59 25.93 -14.08
C LEU A 821 -0.56 27.22 -14.91
N LEU A 822 -1.24 28.30 -14.47
CA LEU A 822 -1.21 29.60 -15.13
C LEU A 822 0.21 30.18 -15.16
N ILE A 823 0.92 30.13 -14.03
CA ILE A 823 2.33 30.54 -13.96
C ILE A 823 3.20 29.69 -14.89
N PHE A 824 2.99 28.38 -14.94
CA PHE A 824 3.71 27.49 -15.85
C PHE A 824 3.47 27.85 -17.31
N ILE A 825 2.23 28.09 -17.72
CA ILE A 825 1.88 28.51 -19.08
C ILE A 825 2.59 29.82 -19.43
N ALA A 826 2.61 30.80 -18.52
CA ALA A 826 3.32 32.07 -18.73
C ALA A 826 4.83 31.82 -18.96
N PHE A 827 5.45 30.92 -18.18
CA PHE A 827 6.85 30.55 -18.40
C PHE A 827 7.10 29.87 -19.75
N VAL A 828 6.22 28.99 -20.19
CA VAL A 828 6.31 28.36 -21.51
C VAL A 828 6.31 29.43 -22.61
N ILE A 829 5.41 30.42 -22.52
CA ILE A 829 5.31 31.50 -23.48
C ILE A 829 6.59 32.36 -23.49
N ILE A 830 7.08 32.76 -22.31
CA ILE A 830 8.30 33.55 -22.15
C ILE A 830 9.53 32.84 -22.69
N ASP A 831 9.72 31.58 -22.33
CA ASP A 831 10.87 30.78 -22.80
C ASP A 831 10.84 30.57 -24.33
N ARG A 832 9.66 30.36 -24.94
CA ARG A 832 9.50 30.25 -26.39
C ARG A 832 9.80 31.57 -27.10
N ARG A 833 9.36 32.73 -26.57
CA ARG A 833 9.64 34.04 -27.12
C ARG A 833 11.13 34.36 -27.08
N LYS A 834 11.81 34.09 -25.96
CA LYS A 834 13.28 34.29 -25.82
C LYS A 834 14.07 33.39 -26.78
N SER A 835 13.64 32.15 -26.95
CA SER A 835 14.27 31.21 -27.88
C SER A 835 14.11 31.61 -29.35
N LYS A 836 13.01 32.32 -29.73
CA LYS A 836 12.84 32.87 -31.07
C LYS A 836 13.65 34.13 -31.31
N ALA A 837 13.82 34.99 -30.26
CA ALA A 837 14.60 36.21 -30.35
C ALA A 837 16.13 35.97 -30.38
N SER A 838 16.60 34.78 -29.95
CA SER A 838 18.03 34.41 -29.98
C SER A 838 18.43 33.55 -31.21
N LYS A 839 17.50 33.22 -32.07
CA LYS A 839 17.71 32.64 -33.42
C LYS A 839 17.67 33.74 -34.47
#